data_f7efccc3b1053faa6a2cec5235e9ee7e
#
_entry.id   f7efccc3b1053faa6a2cec5235e9ee7e
#
_cell.length_a   1.000
_cell.length_b   1.000
_cell.length_c   1.000
_cell.angle_alpha   90.00
_cell.angle_beta   90.00
_cell.angle_gamma   90.00
#
_symmetry.space_group_name_H-M   'P 1'
#
loop_
_entity.id
_entity.type
_entity.pdbx_description
1 polymer ?
#
loop_
_entity_poly.entity_id
_entity_poly.type
_entity_poly.pdbx_seq_one_letter_code
_entity_poly.pdbx_strand_id
1 'polypeptide(L)'
;MLLSVVMIVKNEEKYLDKTLHALKDLRRDIDSELIILDTGSTDNTVEIAKKYTDKVYFAKWNDNFADMRNISISYASGDWILILDADEKLTNYDKLKEFFYSDTHKKYNSATIELKNIFDKKEEKYCLSPIVRMFKNVDGFRYDGSIHEQPRYKSPVYNNIASFDHYGYMYSDEEIRQKKTNRNIKLLLEEIEKKPNHPYTNYQLGKSYISSLKYNESLFYIEKAYELYKKNGRVPIFVIQDLLGLYLAMKLYIKCEELCMKYIKTDKKNIDVYYYLATSQKNLGKYKESIKSYERYLYLLDNYEISTQANNMEASLDNGGINKDIAKATLIELYYKLEMHEKIVESLDDLSEDAIKNVYYIVFESLYKLNFEEKILELYNKYPKYNYSKSDFKYHLEEFLKTLKESEKENIYKILSNIEGNYGVLNSLRLGEKLILSTYNSILLEQDEIYYGDVLYYALKEGFKIEEILRNISCSKIEKYLGHLIITKKEFIFNLYDYLILLKNTLDTERLCIYSNLCKSLLKYGNLQNDKYEKLFLLYIKYSYDFIKNIYNKDLSDEELLNIVKDRDDIFIIKINILQKNKNKDLLKYIYDMKNLLDNYREYKDGIDILINKFEAEFNESEELKSLKKQYKSIVENSIQSSKFQEAISMIKEYEIMFNKDNDILNMKGIIAMQRGNIEEAELLFKESTILEINYNTIFNIAYLKESIGEIDEAISFYKKIILTCEDEGIVFEAQERIKILNR
;
A
#
# COMPACT_ATOMS: atom_id res chain seq x y z
N MET A 1 -42.34 -6.19 40.66
CA MET A 1 -41.24 -7.15 40.42
C MET A 1 -39.96 -6.35 40.24
N LEU A 2 -38.98 -6.63 41.06
CA LEU A 2 -37.74 -5.82 41.15
C LEU A 2 -36.63 -6.44 40.33
N LEU A 3 -35.92 -5.60 39.51
CA LEU A 3 -34.72 -5.97 38.77
C LEU A 3 -33.47 -5.45 39.49
N SER A 4 -32.56 -6.33 39.89
CA SER A 4 -31.24 -5.91 40.34
C SER A 4 -30.26 -5.81 39.18
N VAL A 5 -29.81 -4.60 38.84
CA VAL A 5 -28.70 -4.39 37.93
C VAL A 5 -27.40 -4.41 38.69
N VAL A 6 -26.51 -5.34 38.39
CA VAL A 6 -25.33 -5.64 39.20
C VAL A 6 -24.05 -5.48 38.33
N MET A 7 -23.09 -4.75 38.83
CA MET A 7 -21.80 -4.47 38.19
C MET A 7 -20.63 -4.73 39.09
N ILE A 8 -19.53 -5.22 38.55
CA ILE A 8 -18.18 -5.17 39.15
C ILE A 8 -17.34 -4.15 38.42
N VAL A 9 -16.64 -3.27 39.11
CA VAL A 9 -15.88 -2.19 38.50
C VAL A 9 -14.45 -2.10 39.03
N LYS A 10 -13.50 -1.64 38.20
CA LYS A 10 -12.15 -1.29 38.61
C LYS A 10 -11.50 -0.37 37.60
N ASN A 11 -11.25 0.90 37.94
CA ASN A 11 -10.64 1.92 37.08
C ASN A 11 -11.39 2.12 35.76
N GLU A 12 -12.69 2.44 35.85
CA GLU A 12 -13.60 2.57 34.70
C GLU A 12 -14.14 4.01 34.55
N GLU A 13 -13.44 5.02 35.07
CA GLU A 13 -13.88 6.43 34.99
C GLU A 13 -14.22 6.90 33.59
N LYS A 14 -13.59 6.29 32.58
CA LYS A 14 -13.75 6.67 31.17
C LYS A 14 -15.13 6.30 30.59
N TYR A 15 -15.71 5.18 31.00
CA TYR A 15 -16.93 4.64 30.39
C TYR A 15 -18.12 4.61 31.34
N LEU A 16 -17.88 4.44 32.63
CA LEU A 16 -18.92 4.19 33.65
C LEU A 16 -20.03 5.23 33.63
N ASP A 17 -19.71 6.52 33.55
CA ASP A 17 -20.75 7.59 33.51
C ASP A 17 -21.72 7.43 32.37
N LYS A 18 -21.21 7.13 31.13
CA LYS A 18 -22.03 6.91 29.94
C LYS A 18 -22.90 5.67 30.04
N THR A 19 -22.34 4.59 30.60
CA THR A 19 -23.03 3.32 30.83
C THR A 19 -24.17 3.51 31.83
N LEU A 20 -23.90 4.13 32.96
CA LEU A 20 -24.92 4.38 34.01
C LEU A 20 -25.98 5.39 33.52
N HIS A 21 -25.58 6.40 32.77
CA HIS A 21 -26.52 7.35 32.18
C HIS A 21 -27.52 6.68 31.23
N ALA A 22 -27.06 5.75 30.40
CA ALA A 22 -27.91 5.01 29.47
C ALA A 22 -28.96 4.10 30.18
N LEU A 23 -28.76 3.76 31.46
CA LEU A 23 -29.70 2.98 32.24
C LEU A 23 -30.86 3.81 32.85
N LYS A 24 -30.82 5.15 32.76
CA LYS A 24 -31.80 6.01 33.45
C LYS A 24 -33.23 5.74 33.00
N ASP A 25 -33.49 5.59 31.70
CA ASP A 25 -34.83 5.37 31.19
C ASP A 25 -35.33 3.97 31.54
N LEU A 26 -34.49 2.95 31.46
CA LEU A 26 -34.80 1.61 31.93
C LEU A 26 -35.22 1.63 33.42
N ARG A 27 -34.43 2.31 34.25
CA ARG A 27 -34.67 2.40 35.70
C ARG A 27 -35.88 3.25 36.08
N ARG A 28 -36.32 4.16 35.20
CA ARG A 28 -37.58 4.88 35.39
C ARG A 28 -38.76 4.00 35.01
N ASP A 29 -38.64 3.19 33.95
CA ASP A 29 -39.75 2.39 33.39
C ASP A 29 -39.87 1.05 34.15
N ILE A 30 -38.84 0.47 34.70
CA ILE A 30 -38.81 -0.80 35.41
C ILE A 30 -38.34 -0.57 36.84
N ASP A 31 -39.11 -1.05 37.82
CA ASP A 31 -38.72 -1.04 39.22
C ASP A 31 -37.40 -1.79 39.41
N SER A 32 -36.32 -1.05 39.76
CA SER A 32 -34.98 -1.59 39.73
C SER A 32 -34.04 -0.96 40.76
N GLU A 33 -33.11 -1.75 41.23
CA GLU A 33 -31.95 -1.31 42.00
C GLU A 33 -30.64 -1.42 41.16
N LEU A 34 -29.68 -0.57 41.48
CA LEU A 34 -28.35 -0.60 40.89
C LEU A 34 -27.31 -0.89 41.99
N ILE A 35 -26.59 -1.98 41.83
CA ILE A 35 -25.56 -2.46 42.77
C ILE A 35 -24.20 -2.43 42.06
N ILE A 36 -23.23 -1.74 42.66
CA ILE A 36 -21.87 -1.62 42.11
C ILE A 36 -20.90 -2.14 43.14
N LEU A 37 -20.09 -3.13 42.76
CA LEU A 37 -18.98 -3.65 43.55
C LEU A 37 -17.67 -3.10 42.99
N ASP A 38 -17.04 -2.20 43.74
CA ASP A 38 -15.68 -1.75 43.43
C ASP A 38 -14.63 -2.74 43.94
N THR A 39 -13.70 -3.14 43.07
CA THR A 39 -12.67 -4.14 43.35
C THR A 39 -11.29 -3.52 43.56
N GLY A 40 -11.25 -2.24 43.93
CA GLY A 40 -10.03 -1.49 44.24
C GLY A 40 -9.65 -0.50 43.14
N SER A 41 -10.57 0.40 42.80
CA SER A 41 -10.30 1.53 41.90
C SER A 41 -9.41 2.58 42.57
N THR A 42 -8.57 3.23 41.75
CA THR A 42 -7.65 4.30 42.14
C THR A 42 -7.92 5.61 41.40
N ASP A 43 -8.93 5.61 40.54
CA ASP A 43 -9.42 6.74 39.73
C ASP A 43 -10.79 7.23 40.24
N ASN A 44 -11.49 8.04 39.48
CA ASN A 44 -12.80 8.61 39.87
C ASN A 44 -13.99 7.63 39.73
N THR A 45 -13.75 6.34 39.49
CA THR A 45 -14.80 5.32 39.28
C THR A 45 -15.84 5.31 40.44
N VAL A 46 -15.37 5.29 41.70
CA VAL A 46 -16.26 5.25 42.87
C VAL A 46 -17.11 6.51 43.00
N GLU A 47 -16.53 7.68 42.71
CA GLU A 47 -17.24 8.97 42.80
C GLU A 47 -18.31 9.06 41.68
N ILE A 48 -18.04 8.52 40.50
CA ILE A 48 -19.01 8.42 39.42
C ILE A 48 -20.15 7.48 39.83
N ALA A 49 -19.84 6.29 40.33
CA ALA A 49 -20.84 5.30 40.76
C ALA A 49 -21.83 5.89 41.79
N LYS A 50 -21.33 6.62 42.79
CA LYS A 50 -22.14 7.25 43.85
C LYS A 50 -23.12 8.31 43.35
N LYS A 51 -22.97 8.86 42.16
CA LYS A 51 -23.95 9.78 41.54
C LYS A 51 -25.23 9.08 41.09
N TYR A 52 -25.19 7.76 40.95
CA TYR A 52 -26.30 6.97 40.39
C TYR A 52 -26.94 6.01 41.38
N THR A 53 -26.23 5.61 42.46
CA THR A 53 -26.72 4.71 43.49
C THR A 53 -25.95 4.86 44.80
N ASP A 54 -26.66 4.65 45.93
CA ASP A 54 -26.04 4.54 47.27
C ASP A 54 -25.53 3.11 47.53
N LYS A 55 -25.87 2.13 46.69
CA LYS A 55 -25.48 0.71 46.81
C LYS A 55 -24.13 0.45 46.16
N VAL A 56 -23.09 1.13 46.64
CA VAL A 56 -21.70 0.95 46.21
C VAL A 56 -20.96 0.18 47.29
N TYR A 57 -20.53 -1.02 46.99
CA TYR A 57 -19.83 -1.93 47.86
C TYR A 57 -18.37 -2.09 47.48
N PHE A 58 -17.54 -2.65 48.38
CA PHE A 58 -16.11 -2.78 48.18
C PHE A 58 -15.64 -4.20 48.47
N ALA A 59 -14.81 -4.76 47.59
CA ALA A 59 -14.12 -6.03 47.81
C ALA A 59 -12.69 -5.94 47.28
N LYS A 60 -11.77 -6.67 47.91
CA LYS A 60 -10.40 -6.75 47.39
C LYS A 60 -10.34 -7.77 46.26
N TRP A 61 -9.77 -7.38 45.15
CA TRP A 61 -9.53 -8.25 44.01
C TRP A 61 -8.66 -9.47 44.40
N ASN A 62 -9.11 -10.68 44.03
CA ASN A 62 -8.46 -11.96 44.38
C ASN A 62 -8.12 -12.81 43.16
N ASP A 63 -7.96 -12.19 41.98
CA ASP A 63 -7.68 -12.85 40.70
C ASP A 63 -8.76 -13.87 40.26
N ASN A 64 -10.00 -13.70 40.73
CA ASN A 64 -11.12 -14.56 40.43
C ASN A 64 -12.39 -13.75 40.10
N PHE A 65 -12.76 -13.70 38.79
CA PHE A 65 -13.95 -12.97 38.38
C PHE A 65 -15.25 -13.58 38.92
N ALA A 66 -15.36 -14.92 38.94
CA ALA A 66 -16.57 -15.56 39.48
C ALA A 66 -16.81 -15.21 40.95
N ASP A 67 -15.76 -15.16 41.75
CA ASP A 67 -15.88 -14.76 43.17
C ASP A 67 -16.39 -13.32 43.29
N MET A 68 -15.84 -12.39 42.51
CA MET A 68 -16.28 -10.98 42.54
C MET A 68 -17.73 -10.83 42.07
N ARG A 69 -18.14 -11.55 41.01
CA ARG A 69 -19.54 -11.57 40.57
C ARG A 69 -20.46 -12.19 41.66
N ASN A 70 -20.06 -13.28 42.27
CA ASN A 70 -20.84 -13.93 43.30
C ASN A 70 -21.00 -13.02 44.55
N ILE A 71 -19.95 -12.28 44.94
CA ILE A 71 -20.01 -11.26 45.98
C ILE A 71 -20.99 -10.15 45.58
N SER A 72 -20.89 -9.62 44.36
CA SER A 72 -21.78 -8.54 43.90
C SER A 72 -23.25 -8.99 43.85
N ILE A 73 -23.52 -10.22 43.42
CA ILE A 73 -24.84 -10.83 43.34
C ILE A 73 -25.44 -11.02 44.77
N SER A 74 -24.63 -11.30 45.79
CA SER A 74 -25.11 -11.50 47.16
C SER A 74 -25.78 -10.24 47.76
N TYR A 75 -25.57 -9.07 47.16
CA TYR A 75 -26.25 -7.82 47.57
C TYR A 75 -27.58 -7.59 46.81
N ALA A 76 -27.91 -8.42 45.81
CA ALA A 76 -29.10 -8.25 45.00
C ALA A 76 -30.36 -8.70 45.76
N SER A 77 -31.39 -7.83 45.82
CA SER A 77 -32.66 -8.11 46.46
C SER A 77 -33.82 -8.30 45.48
N GLY A 78 -33.59 -8.06 44.20
CA GLY A 78 -34.60 -8.16 43.15
C GLY A 78 -34.97 -9.61 42.79
N ASP A 79 -36.16 -9.79 42.18
CA ASP A 79 -36.63 -11.06 41.66
C ASP A 79 -35.80 -11.58 40.48
N TRP A 80 -35.19 -10.65 39.75
CA TRP A 80 -34.30 -10.89 38.63
C TRP A 80 -32.99 -10.10 38.77
N ILE A 81 -31.91 -10.67 38.26
CA ILE A 81 -30.59 -10.08 38.27
C ILE A 81 -30.12 -9.88 36.82
N LEU A 82 -29.72 -8.67 36.48
CA LEU A 82 -29.05 -8.33 35.23
C LEU A 82 -27.59 -7.97 35.53
N ILE A 83 -26.66 -8.73 34.95
CA ILE A 83 -25.22 -8.50 35.12
C ILE A 83 -24.73 -7.66 33.93
N LEU A 84 -24.03 -6.55 34.19
CA LEU A 84 -23.44 -5.66 33.20
C LEU A 84 -21.99 -5.34 33.53
N ASP A 85 -21.23 -5.05 32.50
CA ASP A 85 -19.88 -4.52 32.64
C ASP A 85 -19.88 -2.98 32.45
N ALA A 86 -18.86 -2.28 32.95
CA ALA A 86 -18.84 -0.83 33.04
C ALA A 86 -18.75 -0.09 31.70
N ASP A 87 -18.38 -0.81 30.62
CA ASP A 87 -18.21 -0.34 29.26
C ASP A 87 -19.31 -0.82 28.30
N GLU A 88 -20.42 -1.35 28.85
CA GLU A 88 -21.60 -1.82 28.10
C GLU A 88 -22.74 -0.78 28.17
N LYS A 89 -22.98 -0.06 27.06
CA LYS A 89 -24.00 0.99 26.97
C LYS A 89 -25.32 0.41 26.43
N LEU A 90 -26.40 0.54 27.19
CA LEU A 90 -27.75 0.13 26.77
C LEU A 90 -28.21 0.92 25.54
N THR A 91 -28.70 0.22 24.51
CA THR A 91 -29.22 0.80 23.27
C THR A 91 -30.68 0.48 23.01
N ASN A 92 -31.16 -0.70 23.43
CA ASN A 92 -32.56 -1.08 23.34
C ASN A 92 -32.97 -1.98 24.49
N TYR A 93 -34.16 -1.72 25.10
CA TYR A 93 -34.72 -2.52 26.18
C TYR A 93 -36.23 -2.77 26.04
N ASP A 94 -36.80 -2.59 24.85
CA ASP A 94 -38.25 -2.76 24.62
C ASP A 94 -38.73 -4.16 24.97
N LYS A 95 -38.00 -5.19 24.57
CA LYS A 95 -38.31 -6.59 24.91
C LYS A 95 -38.20 -6.85 26.41
N LEU A 96 -37.27 -6.19 27.12
CA LEU A 96 -37.11 -6.28 28.57
C LEU A 96 -38.31 -5.64 29.25
N LYS A 97 -38.79 -4.51 28.76
CA LYS A 97 -40.00 -3.86 29.26
C LYS A 97 -41.23 -4.75 29.07
N GLU A 98 -41.43 -5.27 27.85
CA GLU A 98 -42.53 -6.21 27.58
C GLU A 98 -42.47 -7.48 28.45
N PHE A 99 -41.26 -8.03 28.65
CA PHE A 99 -41.02 -9.20 29.45
C PHE A 99 -41.50 -9.01 30.91
N PHE A 100 -41.28 -7.83 31.52
CA PHE A 100 -41.68 -7.52 32.87
C PHE A 100 -43.18 -7.14 32.97
N TYR A 101 -43.75 -6.53 31.94
CA TYR A 101 -45.18 -6.12 31.96
C TYR A 101 -46.13 -7.21 31.51
N SER A 102 -45.61 -8.32 30.96
CA SER A 102 -46.41 -9.49 30.56
C SER A 102 -46.13 -10.70 31.47
N ASP A 103 -46.89 -11.78 31.29
CA ASP A 103 -46.63 -13.05 31.97
C ASP A 103 -45.46 -13.85 31.40
N THR A 104 -44.72 -13.28 30.45
CA THR A 104 -43.54 -13.88 29.82
C THR A 104 -42.45 -14.23 30.83
N HIS A 105 -42.20 -13.38 31.82
CA HIS A 105 -41.26 -13.63 32.91
C HIS A 105 -41.52 -14.91 33.70
N LYS A 106 -42.76 -15.37 33.74
CA LYS A 106 -43.12 -16.63 34.46
C LYS A 106 -42.63 -17.87 33.72
N LYS A 107 -42.47 -17.78 32.39
CA LYS A 107 -42.13 -18.91 31.50
C LYS A 107 -40.62 -19.17 31.41
N TYR A 108 -39.77 -18.21 31.78
CA TYR A 108 -38.32 -18.28 31.60
C TYR A 108 -37.57 -18.17 32.92
N ASN A 109 -36.38 -18.73 32.99
CA ASN A 109 -35.52 -18.70 34.15
C ASN A 109 -34.25 -17.85 33.94
N SER A 110 -33.90 -17.57 32.68
CA SER A 110 -32.76 -16.77 32.29
C SER A 110 -33.03 -16.06 30.99
N ALA A 111 -32.22 -15.06 30.63
CA ALA A 111 -32.27 -14.41 29.33
C ALA A 111 -30.89 -14.02 28.83
N THR A 112 -30.74 -13.98 27.50
CA THR A 112 -29.55 -13.39 26.87
C THR A 112 -29.76 -11.90 26.63
N ILE A 113 -28.69 -11.14 26.66
CA ILE A 113 -28.58 -9.83 26.04
C ILE A 113 -27.88 -9.98 24.69
N GLU A 114 -28.13 -9.05 23.77
CA GLU A 114 -27.35 -8.92 22.54
C GLU A 114 -26.27 -7.88 22.77
N LEU A 115 -25.01 -8.30 22.67
CA LEU A 115 -23.84 -7.44 22.86
C LEU A 115 -23.20 -7.13 21.50
N LYS A 116 -23.22 -5.85 21.11
CA LYS A 116 -22.51 -5.34 19.93
C LYS A 116 -21.10 -4.95 20.32
N ASN A 117 -20.14 -5.84 20.10
CA ASN A 117 -18.71 -5.57 20.33
C ASN A 117 -18.18 -4.71 19.18
N ILE A 118 -17.77 -3.47 19.47
CA ILE A 118 -17.33 -2.47 18.50
C ILE A 118 -15.80 -2.45 18.45
N PHE A 119 -15.23 -2.51 17.23
CA PHE A 119 -13.78 -2.61 17.03
C PHE A 119 -13.16 -1.36 16.40
N ASP A 120 -13.97 -0.42 15.90
CA ASP A 120 -13.49 0.81 15.29
C ASP A 120 -14.31 2.05 15.69
N LYS A 121 -13.72 3.25 15.43
CA LYS A 121 -14.34 4.53 15.81
C LYS A 121 -15.59 4.88 15.00
N LYS A 122 -15.76 4.31 13.81
CA LYS A 122 -16.93 4.53 12.96
C LYS A 122 -18.06 3.57 13.27
N GLU A 123 -17.84 2.62 14.19
CA GLU A 123 -18.79 1.57 14.57
C GLU A 123 -19.23 0.66 13.39
N GLU A 124 -18.41 0.64 12.33
CA GLU A 124 -18.65 -0.15 11.11
C GLU A 124 -18.18 -1.61 11.27
N LYS A 125 -17.12 -1.81 12.08
CA LYS A 125 -16.60 -3.13 12.42
C LYS A 125 -17.12 -3.56 13.77
N TYR A 126 -18.00 -4.51 13.77
CA TYR A 126 -18.59 -5.04 15.00
C TYR A 126 -18.91 -6.53 14.88
N CYS A 127 -19.10 -7.17 16.04
CA CYS A 127 -19.60 -8.52 16.20
C CYS A 127 -20.82 -8.50 17.13
N LEU A 128 -21.90 -9.18 16.77
CA LEU A 128 -23.05 -9.36 17.65
C LEU A 128 -22.93 -10.71 18.37
N SER A 129 -22.98 -10.68 19.68
CA SER A 129 -22.83 -11.87 20.52
C SER A 129 -23.99 -11.96 21.52
N PRO A 130 -24.83 -12.98 21.45
CA PRO A 130 -25.81 -13.24 22.49
C PRO A 130 -25.08 -13.79 23.73
N ILE A 131 -25.29 -13.15 24.88
CA ILE A 131 -24.65 -13.55 26.15
C ILE A 131 -25.71 -13.69 27.22
N VAL A 132 -25.72 -14.82 27.96
CA VAL A 132 -26.64 -15.02 29.06
C VAL A 132 -26.23 -14.12 30.25
N ARG A 133 -26.98 -13.06 30.48
CA ARG A 133 -26.67 -12.01 31.48
C ARG A 133 -27.82 -11.71 32.44
N MET A 134 -29.02 -12.21 32.17
CA MET A 134 -30.18 -12.01 33.04
C MET A 134 -30.70 -13.34 33.61
N PHE A 135 -30.98 -13.37 34.90
CA PHE A 135 -31.30 -14.59 35.66
C PHE A 135 -32.36 -14.31 36.70
N LYS A 136 -33.23 -15.31 36.99
CA LYS A 136 -34.02 -15.28 38.21
C LYS A 136 -33.10 -15.35 39.43
N ASN A 137 -33.35 -14.51 40.40
CA ASN A 137 -32.67 -14.54 41.66
C ASN A 137 -33.20 -15.73 42.50
N VAL A 138 -32.44 -16.83 42.49
CA VAL A 138 -32.80 -18.07 43.18
C VAL A 138 -31.60 -18.58 43.98
N ASP A 139 -31.88 -19.25 45.08
CA ASP A 139 -30.84 -19.84 45.92
C ASP A 139 -29.94 -20.78 45.09
N GLY A 140 -28.62 -20.61 45.27
CA GLY A 140 -27.61 -21.41 44.58
C GLY A 140 -27.26 -20.94 43.16
N PHE A 141 -27.81 -19.81 42.69
CA PHE A 141 -27.31 -19.17 41.49
C PHE A 141 -25.90 -18.62 41.73
N ARG A 142 -24.96 -18.97 40.87
CA ARG A 142 -23.58 -18.52 40.93
C ARG A 142 -22.83 -18.59 39.61
N TYR A 143 -21.72 -17.90 39.53
CA TYR A 143 -20.69 -18.06 38.53
C TYR A 143 -19.62 -19.05 38.97
N ASP A 144 -19.08 -19.82 38.03
CA ASP A 144 -17.95 -20.71 38.22
C ASP A 144 -16.82 -20.36 37.24
N GLY A 145 -15.57 -20.62 37.61
CA GLY A 145 -14.39 -20.36 36.80
C GLY A 145 -13.69 -19.05 37.17
N SER A 146 -12.39 -19.10 37.37
CA SER A 146 -11.60 -17.90 37.74
C SER A 146 -11.41 -16.94 36.57
N ILE A 147 -11.35 -17.47 35.33
CA ILE A 147 -11.28 -16.73 34.07
C ILE A 147 -12.29 -17.34 33.10
N HIS A 148 -12.94 -16.49 32.29
CA HIS A 148 -14.05 -16.89 31.43
C HIS A 148 -15.18 -17.56 32.27
N GLU A 149 -15.50 -16.92 33.35
CA GLU A 149 -16.49 -17.35 34.31
C GLU A 149 -17.83 -17.63 33.62
N GLN A 150 -18.47 -18.75 34.00
CA GLN A 150 -19.74 -19.18 33.43
C GLN A 150 -20.84 -19.13 34.49
N PRO A 151 -22.00 -18.51 34.17
CA PRO A 151 -23.16 -18.56 35.06
C PRO A 151 -23.79 -19.94 35.08
N ARG A 152 -24.15 -20.46 36.24
CA ARG A 152 -25.00 -21.66 36.36
C ARG A 152 -26.45 -21.29 36.16
N TYR A 153 -26.83 -21.01 34.89
CA TYR A 153 -28.20 -20.61 34.60
C TYR A 153 -29.12 -21.81 34.36
N LYS A 154 -30.41 -21.55 34.52
CA LYS A 154 -31.49 -22.56 34.27
C LYS A 154 -32.26 -22.23 32.99
N SER A 155 -32.61 -23.27 32.24
CA SER A 155 -33.53 -23.17 31.11
C SER A 155 -34.99 -23.12 31.62
N PRO A 156 -35.93 -22.61 30.82
CA PRO A 156 -35.75 -22.02 29.47
C PRO A 156 -35.13 -20.60 29.52
N VAL A 157 -34.42 -20.27 28.43
CA VAL A 157 -33.72 -18.97 28.26
C VAL A 157 -34.49 -18.12 27.24
N TYR A 158 -34.75 -16.85 27.55
CA TYR A 158 -35.30 -15.87 26.61
C TYR A 158 -34.22 -15.21 25.81
N ASN A 159 -34.36 -15.14 24.48
CA ASN A 159 -33.27 -14.64 23.61
C ASN A 159 -33.35 -13.13 23.41
N ASN A 160 -32.17 -12.46 23.52
CA ASN A 160 -31.93 -11.08 23.17
C ASN A 160 -32.95 -10.11 23.79
N ILE A 161 -33.04 -10.13 25.13
CA ILE A 161 -34.01 -9.36 25.93
C ILE A 161 -33.72 -7.85 25.89
N ALA A 162 -32.45 -7.48 25.70
CA ALA A 162 -31.97 -6.11 25.56
C ALA A 162 -30.70 -6.07 24.71
N SER A 163 -30.38 -4.93 24.12
CA SER A 163 -29.18 -4.76 23.28
C SER A 163 -28.26 -3.71 23.91
N PHE A 164 -26.96 -3.98 23.85
CA PHE A 164 -25.89 -3.12 24.39
C PHE A 164 -24.76 -2.93 23.40
N ASP A 165 -24.20 -1.71 23.33
CA ASP A 165 -22.93 -1.42 22.66
C ASP A 165 -21.78 -1.60 23.64
N HIS A 166 -20.77 -2.37 23.29
CA HIS A 166 -19.58 -2.64 24.08
C HIS A 166 -18.34 -2.01 23.44
N TYR A 167 -17.72 -1.09 24.17
CA TYR A 167 -16.60 -0.28 23.70
C TYR A 167 -15.23 -0.76 24.18
N GLY A 168 -15.18 -1.82 24.98
CA GLY A 168 -13.94 -2.32 25.60
C GLY A 168 -12.83 -2.73 24.60
N TYR A 169 -13.19 -3.05 23.36
CA TYR A 169 -12.23 -3.41 22.30
C TYR A 169 -11.70 -2.20 21.50
N MET A 170 -12.37 -1.06 21.56
CA MET A 170 -12.10 0.09 20.69
C MET A 170 -10.85 0.91 21.09
N TYR A 171 -10.48 0.88 22.39
CA TYR A 171 -9.44 1.75 22.96
C TYR A 171 -8.39 0.99 23.79
N SER A 172 -8.33 -0.33 23.68
CA SER A 172 -7.29 -1.07 24.40
C SER A 172 -5.92 -0.74 23.84
N ASP A 173 -5.06 -0.15 24.67
CA ASP A 173 -3.65 -0.02 24.39
C ASP A 173 -3.09 -1.42 24.06
N GLU A 174 -2.35 -1.53 22.97
CA GLU A 174 -1.78 -2.79 22.49
C GLU A 174 -0.99 -3.51 23.59
N GLU A 175 -0.26 -2.76 24.41
CA GLU A 175 0.49 -3.32 25.55
C GLU A 175 -0.42 -3.91 26.61
N ILE A 176 -1.54 -3.24 26.94
CA ILE A 176 -2.50 -3.72 27.92
C ILE A 176 -3.18 -4.98 27.39
N ARG A 177 -3.55 -4.99 26.11
CA ARG A 177 -4.14 -6.16 25.45
C ARG A 177 -3.20 -7.36 25.50
N GLN A 178 -1.93 -7.17 25.15
CA GLN A 178 -0.91 -8.23 25.18
C GLN A 178 -0.66 -8.75 26.59
N LYS A 179 -0.58 -7.87 27.60
CA LYS A 179 -0.44 -8.29 29.01
C LYS A 179 -1.62 -9.14 29.48
N LYS A 180 -2.87 -8.71 29.18
CA LYS A 180 -4.09 -9.49 29.49
C LYS A 180 -4.09 -10.85 28.80
N THR A 181 -3.77 -10.90 27.52
CA THR A 181 -3.75 -12.13 26.73
C THR A 181 -2.68 -13.10 27.22
N ASN A 182 -1.46 -12.64 27.50
CA ASN A 182 -0.38 -13.49 28.01
C ASN A 182 -0.72 -14.08 29.40
N ARG A 183 -1.35 -13.28 30.28
CA ARG A 183 -1.86 -13.78 31.56
C ARG A 183 -2.90 -14.89 31.35
N ASN A 184 -3.86 -14.68 30.45
CA ASN A 184 -4.91 -15.67 30.18
C ASN A 184 -4.32 -16.97 29.60
N ILE A 185 -3.39 -16.87 28.65
CA ILE A 185 -2.71 -18.04 28.08
C ILE A 185 -2.03 -18.85 29.18
N LYS A 186 -1.27 -18.19 30.09
CA LYS A 186 -0.58 -18.87 31.19
C LYS A 186 -1.56 -19.66 32.05
N LEU A 187 -2.64 -19.04 32.50
CA LEU A 187 -3.61 -19.68 33.39
C LEU A 187 -4.39 -20.81 32.71
N LEU A 188 -4.70 -20.66 31.41
CA LEU A 188 -5.33 -21.73 30.62
C LEU A 188 -4.40 -22.92 30.38
N LEU A 189 -3.10 -22.69 30.23
CA LEU A 189 -2.10 -23.78 30.14
C LEU A 189 -2.03 -24.57 31.45
N GLU A 190 -2.00 -23.89 32.62
CA GLU A 190 -2.03 -24.54 33.94
C GLU A 190 -3.31 -25.38 34.15
N GLU A 191 -4.45 -24.91 33.61
CA GLU A 191 -5.71 -25.66 33.63
C GLU A 191 -5.69 -26.88 32.70
N ILE A 192 -5.12 -26.77 31.52
CA ILE A 192 -4.97 -27.87 30.55
C ILE A 192 -4.04 -28.95 31.09
N GLU A 193 -2.98 -28.60 31.83
CA GLU A 193 -2.12 -29.60 32.47
C GLU A 193 -2.92 -30.48 33.46
N LYS A 194 -3.89 -29.88 34.18
CA LYS A 194 -4.77 -30.63 35.10
C LYS A 194 -5.88 -31.40 34.36
N LYS A 195 -6.39 -30.84 33.25
CA LYS A 195 -7.50 -31.40 32.47
C LYS A 195 -7.25 -31.34 30.96
N PRO A 196 -6.35 -32.16 30.40
CA PRO A 196 -5.87 -32.05 29.02
C PRO A 196 -6.97 -32.19 27.94
N ASN A 197 -8.03 -32.92 28.27
CA ASN A 197 -9.13 -33.23 27.36
C ASN A 197 -10.43 -32.46 27.69
N HIS A 198 -10.34 -31.34 28.41
CA HIS A 198 -11.51 -30.50 28.62
C HIS A 198 -11.74 -29.63 27.38
N PRO A 199 -12.87 -29.83 26.64
CA PRO A 199 -13.04 -29.20 25.33
C PRO A 199 -13.11 -27.68 25.40
N TYR A 200 -13.80 -27.11 26.40
CA TYR A 200 -13.95 -25.67 26.55
C TYR A 200 -12.62 -24.96 26.89
N THR A 201 -11.79 -25.54 27.76
CA THR A 201 -10.47 -24.98 28.10
C THR A 201 -9.54 -24.97 26.88
N ASN A 202 -9.53 -26.07 26.08
CA ASN A 202 -8.78 -26.09 24.82
C ASN A 202 -9.27 -25.01 23.83
N TYR A 203 -10.59 -24.84 23.70
CA TYR A 203 -11.17 -23.78 22.88
C TYR A 203 -10.74 -22.37 23.34
N GLN A 204 -10.85 -22.06 24.63
CA GLN A 204 -10.47 -20.75 25.18
C GLN A 204 -8.97 -20.44 25.00
N LEU A 205 -8.11 -21.46 25.13
CA LEU A 205 -6.69 -21.31 24.86
C LEU A 205 -6.43 -21.01 23.38
N GLY A 206 -7.11 -21.71 22.47
CA GLY A 206 -7.04 -21.43 21.04
C GLY A 206 -7.49 -19.99 20.73
N LYS A 207 -8.59 -19.51 21.31
CA LYS A 207 -9.07 -18.12 21.19
C LYS A 207 -8.05 -17.09 21.69
N SER A 208 -7.40 -17.38 22.81
CA SER A 208 -6.34 -16.50 23.37
C SER A 208 -5.13 -16.41 22.42
N TYR A 209 -4.82 -17.50 21.71
CA TYR A 209 -3.78 -17.50 20.68
C TYR A 209 -4.19 -16.72 19.42
N ILE A 210 -5.47 -16.71 19.00
CA ILE A 210 -5.96 -15.80 17.95
C ILE A 210 -5.65 -14.35 18.31
N SER A 211 -6.00 -13.95 19.57
CA SER A 211 -5.77 -12.59 20.06
C SER A 211 -4.28 -12.19 20.09
N SER A 212 -3.37 -13.17 20.13
CA SER A 212 -1.91 -12.99 20.05
C SER A 212 -1.35 -13.16 18.63
N LEU A 213 -2.20 -13.33 17.62
CA LEU A 213 -1.82 -13.61 16.21
C LEU A 213 -0.98 -14.90 16.03
N LYS A 214 -1.04 -15.82 16.98
CA LYS A 214 -0.36 -17.14 16.96
C LYS A 214 -1.29 -18.18 16.34
N TYR A 215 -1.47 -18.08 15.03
CA TYR A 215 -2.49 -18.87 14.33
C TYR A 215 -2.22 -20.39 14.31
N ASN A 216 -0.97 -20.83 14.29
CA ASN A 216 -0.65 -22.26 14.30
C ASN A 216 -1.00 -22.90 15.65
N GLU A 217 -0.64 -22.28 16.75
CA GLU A 217 -0.99 -22.72 18.09
C GLU A 217 -2.51 -22.67 18.28
N SER A 218 -3.15 -21.61 17.81
CA SER A 218 -4.61 -21.49 17.84
C SER A 218 -5.28 -22.65 17.10
N LEU A 219 -4.83 -22.94 15.88
CA LEU A 219 -5.37 -24.03 15.06
C LEU A 219 -5.29 -25.36 15.78
N PHE A 220 -4.14 -25.67 16.38
CA PHE A 220 -3.95 -26.90 17.14
C PHE A 220 -4.99 -27.05 18.26
N TYR A 221 -5.20 -26.01 19.06
CA TYR A 221 -6.11 -26.09 20.20
C TYR A 221 -7.58 -26.03 19.81
N ILE A 222 -7.96 -25.26 18.78
CA ILE A 222 -9.37 -25.19 18.33
C ILE A 222 -9.75 -26.48 17.60
N GLU A 223 -8.89 -27.06 16.73
CA GLU A 223 -9.15 -28.37 16.12
C GLU A 223 -9.27 -29.46 17.20
N LYS A 224 -8.39 -29.44 18.21
CA LYS A 224 -8.50 -30.35 19.36
C LYS A 224 -9.82 -30.20 20.10
N ALA A 225 -10.25 -28.96 20.38
CA ALA A 225 -11.52 -28.69 21.01
C ALA A 225 -12.69 -29.20 20.16
N TYR A 226 -12.68 -28.95 18.83
CA TYR A 226 -13.67 -29.45 17.88
C TYR A 226 -13.79 -30.97 17.95
N GLU A 227 -12.70 -31.73 17.90
CA GLU A 227 -12.72 -33.19 17.98
C GLU A 227 -13.18 -33.72 19.35
N LEU A 228 -12.82 -33.03 20.44
CA LEU A 228 -13.30 -33.37 21.79
C LEU A 228 -14.82 -33.17 21.91
N TYR A 229 -15.36 -32.04 21.43
CA TYR A 229 -16.78 -31.78 21.42
C TYR A 229 -17.54 -32.78 20.52
N LYS A 230 -16.98 -33.12 19.36
CA LYS A 230 -17.55 -34.12 18.45
C LYS A 230 -17.63 -35.50 19.09
N LYS A 231 -16.62 -35.93 19.85
CA LYS A 231 -16.64 -37.18 20.64
C LYS A 231 -17.73 -37.15 21.72
N ASN A 232 -18.04 -35.96 22.27
CA ASN A 232 -19.12 -35.77 23.25
C ASN A 232 -20.50 -35.66 22.60
N GLY A 233 -20.62 -35.86 21.28
CA GLY A 233 -21.89 -35.93 20.55
C GLY A 233 -22.38 -34.60 19.98
N ARG A 234 -21.84 -33.44 20.38
CA ARG A 234 -22.27 -32.12 19.87
C ARG A 234 -21.10 -31.15 19.83
N VAL A 235 -20.91 -30.46 18.71
CA VAL A 235 -19.99 -29.34 18.60
C VAL A 235 -20.78 -28.03 18.70
N PRO A 236 -20.47 -27.14 19.64
CA PRO A 236 -21.09 -25.83 19.74
C PRO A 236 -20.81 -24.97 18.50
N ILE A 237 -21.76 -24.10 18.15
CA ILE A 237 -21.65 -23.26 16.94
C ILE A 237 -20.45 -22.32 17.02
N PHE A 238 -20.17 -21.73 18.17
CA PHE A 238 -19.03 -20.81 18.34
C PHE A 238 -17.68 -21.47 18.03
N VAL A 239 -17.52 -22.78 18.32
CA VAL A 239 -16.27 -23.51 17.96
C VAL A 239 -16.13 -23.64 16.45
N ILE A 240 -17.25 -23.88 15.75
CA ILE A 240 -17.27 -23.99 14.29
C ILE A 240 -17.00 -22.66 13.65
N GLN A 241 -17.61 -21.57 14.11
CA GLN A 241 -17.40 -20.21 13.59
C GLN A 241 -15.94 -19.77 13.74
N ASP A 242 -15.36 -19.89 14.93
CA ASP A 242 -13.95 -19.53 15.16
C ASP A 242 -12.98 -20.39 14.33
N LEU A 243 -13.27 -21.69 14.15
CA LEU A 243 -12.46 -22.58 13.32
C LEU A 243 -12.53 -22.20 11.83
N LEU A 244 -13.74 -21.83 11.33
CA LEU A 244 -13.92 -21.36 9.95
C LEU A 244 -13.19 -20.04 9.72
N GLY A 245 -13.30 -19.07 10.66
CA GLY A 245 -12.58 -17.82 10.62
C GLY A 245 -11.06 -18.02 10.59
N LEU A 246 -10.57 -18.95 11.39
CA LEU A 246 -9.15 -19.30 11.45
C LEU A 246 -8.66 -19.98 10.16
N TYR A 247 -9.43 -20.91 9.59
CA TYR A 247 -9.11 -21.52 8.30
C TYR A 247 -9.04 -20.45 7.20
N LEU A 248 -9.96 -19.48 7.20
CA LEU A 248 -9.94 -18.38 6.23
C LEU A 248 -8.69 -17.50 6.41
N ALA A 249 -8.39 -17.09 7.66
CA ALA A 249 -7.22 -16.27 8.00
C ALA A 249 -5.90 -16.93 7.59
N MET A 250 -5.82 -18.25 7.73
CA MET A 250 -4.68 -19.06 7.33
C MET A 250 -4.69 -19.52 5.86
N LYS A 251 -5.68 -19.05 5.07
CA LYS A 251 -5.88 -19.41 3.65
C LYS A 251 -6.08 -20.93 3.40
N LEU A 252 -6.58 -21.65 4.39
CA LEU A 252 -6.91 -23.07 4.30
C LEU A 252 -8.31 -23.28 3.68
N TYR A 253 -8.50 -22.72 2.48
CA TYR A 253 -9.80 -22.60 1.81
C TYR A 253 -10.52 -23.93 1.60
N ILE A 254 -9.79 -25.01 1.29
CA ILE A 254 -10.37 -26.35 1.10
C ILE A 254 -10.98 -26.86 2.41
N LYS A 255 -10.24 -26.80 3.52
CA LYS A 255 -10.75 -27.18 4.84
C LYS A 255 -11.95 -26.34 5.27
N CYS A 256 -11.90 -25.04 4.98
CA CYS A 256 -13.01 -24.12 5.27
C CYS A 256 -14.26 -24.50 4.48
N GLU A 257 -14.17 -24.71 3.18
CA GLU A 257 -15.29 -25.14 2.33
C GLU A 257 -15.89 -26.47 2.79
N GLU A 258 -15.06 -27.49 3.06
CA GLU A 258 -15.51 -28.80 3.52
C GLU A 258 -16.30 -28.72 4.84
N LEU A 259 -15.80 -27.93 5.80
CA LEU A 259 -16.48 -27.74 7.09
C LEU A 259 -17.79 -26.98 6.92
N CYS A 260 -17.80 -25.92 6.11
CA CYS A 260 -19.03 -25.16 5.78
C CYS A 260 -20.07 -26.07 5.13
N MET A 261 -19.70 -26.83 4.10
CA MET A 261 -20.59 -27.72 3.38
C MET A 261 -21.16 -28.83 4.28
N LYS A 262 -20.34 -29.33 5.24
CA LYS A 262 -20.81 -30.26 6.24
C LYS A 262 -21.85 -29.64 7.19
N TYR A 263 -21.57 -28.40 7.66
CA TYR A 263 -22.46 -27.69 8.60
C TYR A 263 -23.79 -27.31 7.96
N ILE A 264 -23.81 -26.84 6.74
CA ILE A 264 -25.00 -26.40 6.01
C ILE A 264 -26.04 -27.56 5.84
N LYS A 265 -25.59 -28.80 5.86
CA LYS A 265 -26.51 -29.97 5.82
C LYS A 265 -27.44 -30.01 7.04
N THR A 266 -27.02 -29.50 8.18
CA THR A 266 -27.76 -29.46 9.44
C THR A 266 -28.41 -28.13 9.73
N ASP A 267 -27.75 -27.03 9.31
CA ASP A 267 -28.20 -25.65 9.53
C ASP A 267 -27.99 -24.80 8.27
N LYS A 268 -29.08 -24.41 7.62
CA LYS A 268 -29.12 -23.62 6.38
C LYS A 268 -29.33 -22.12 6.63
N LYS A 269 -29.28 -21.66 7.89
CA LYS A 269 -29.65 -20.31 8.29
C LYS A 269 -28.52 -19.54 8.99
N ASN A 270 -27.33 -20.11 9.10
CA ASN A 270 -26.18 -19.44 9.72
C ASN A 270 -25.54 -18.48 8.72
N ILE A 271 -25.55 -17.18 9.03
CA ILE A 271 -25.05 -16.09 8.19
C ILE A 271 -23.55 -16.25 7.94
N ASP A 272 -22.74 -16.38 9.01
CA ASP A 272 -21.29 -16.42 8.92
C ASP A 272 -20.77 -17.60 8.13
N VAL A 273 -21.42 -18.76 8.25
CA VAL A 273 -21.02 -19.96 7.50
C VAL A 273 -21.13 -19.72 6.00
N TYR A 274 -22.16 -18.99 5.53
CA TYR A 274 -22.28 -18.65 4.12
C TYR A 274 -21.24 -17.61 3.68
N TYR A 275 -20.86 -16.67 4.54
CA TYR A 275 -19.77 -15.73 4.25
C TYR A 275 -18.42 -16.46 4.09
N TYR A 276 -18.08 -17.35 5.04
CA TYR A 276 -16.86 -18.15 4.99
C TYR A 276 -16.82 -19.09 3.78
N LEU A 277 -17.98 -19.71 3.47
CA LEU A 277 -18.12 -20.57 2.29
C LEU A 277 -17.92 -19.79 1.00
N ALA A 278 -18.60 -18.66 0.84
CA ALA A 278 -18.50 -17.80 -0.33
C ALA A 278 -17.07 -17.32 -0.58
N THR A 279 -16.40 -16.85 0.49
CA THR A 279 -15.02 -16.36 0.41
C THR A 279 -14.06 -17.49 0.05
N SER A 280 -14.24 -18.68 0.62
CA SER A 280 -13.42 -19.84 0.31
C SER A 280 -13.59 -20.28 -1.15
N GLN A 281 -14.84 -20.36 -1.63
CA GLN A 281 -15.16 -20.71 -3.00
C GLN A 281 -14.61 -19.70 -4.01
N LYS A 282 -14.68 -18.38 -3.71
CA LYS A 282 -14.02 -17.33 -4.52
C LYS A 282 -12.53 -17.63 -4.70
N ASN A 283 -11.83 -17.90 -3.59
CA ASN A 283 -10.39 -18.14 -3.60
C ASN A 283 -9.99 -19.49 -4.23
N LEU A 284 -10.92 -20.45 -4.28
CA LEU A 284 -10.74 -21.72 -4.99
C LEU A 284 -11.13 -21.64 -6.47
N GLY A 285 -11.53 -20.49 -6.99
CA GLY A 285 -11.96 -20.31 -8.37
C GLY A 285 -13.36 -20.84 -8.69
N LYS A 286 -14.13 -21.26 -7.69
CA LYS A 286 -15.51 -21.75 -7.81
C LYS A 286 -16.50 -20.59 -7.83
N TYR A 287 -16.41 -19.75 -8.87
CA TYR A 287 -17.11 -18.45 -8.90
C TYR A 287 -18.64 -18.56 -8.90
N LYS A 288 -19.20 -19.54 -9.62
CA LYS A 288 -20.67 -19.75 -9.66
C LYS A 288 -21.23 -20.16 -8.30
N GLU A 289 -20.52 -21.03 -7.59
CA GLU A 289 -20.88 -21.47 -6.25
C GLU A 289 -20.71 -20.34 -5.23
N SER A 290 -19.65 -19.57 -5.35
CA SER A 290 -19.37 -18.41 -4.51
C SER A 290 -20.47 -17.35 -4.61
N ILE A 291 -20.96 -17.05 -5.82
CA ILE A 291 -22.10 -16.13 -6.04
C ILE A 291 -23.32 -16.61 -5.24
N LYS A 292 -23.73 -17.86 -5.38
CA LYS A 292 -24.87 -18.42 -4.64
C LYS A 292 -24.71 -18.30 -3.12
N SER A 293 -23.49 -18.51 -2.65
CA SER A 293 -23.18 -18.45 -1.23
C SER A 293 -23.21 -17.01 -0.71
N TYR A 294 -22.68 -16.02 -1.47
CA TYR A 294 -22.80 -14.60 -1.11
C TYR A 294 -24.23 -14.08 -1.20
N GLU A 295 -24.99 -14.44 -2.23
CA GLU A 295 -26.42 -14.11 -2.35
C GLU A 295 -27.20 -14.65 -1.13
N ARG A 296 -26.90 -15.88 -0.68
CA ARG A 296 -27.52 -16.46 0.50
C ARG A 296 -27.11 -15.77 1.80
N TYR A 297 -25.84 -15.41 1.93
CA TYR A 297 -25.33 -14.61 3.06
C TYR A 297 -26.08 -13.29 3.16
N LEU A 298 -26.16 -12.52 2.07
CA LEU A 298 -26.86 -11.23 2.04
C LEU A 298 -28.34 -11.38 2.36
N TYR A 299 -28.99 -12.37 1.77
CA TYR A 299 -30.40 -12.66 2.05
C TYR A 299 -30.65 -12.92 3.54
N LEU A 300 -29.79 -13.72 4.19
CA LEU A 300 -29.93 -14.02 5.62
C LEU A 300 -29.62 -12.81 6.49
N LEU A 301 -28.70 -11.98 6.06
CA LEU A 301 -28.35 -10.74 6.78
C LEU A 301 -29.51 -9.72 6.72
N ASP A 302 -30.17 -9.59 5.55
CA ASP A 302 -31.31 -8.70 5.37
C ASP A 302 -32.59 -9.24 6.05
N ASN A 303 -32.65 -10.55 6.29
CA ASN A 303 -33.73 -11.22 7.03
C ASN A 303 -33.20 -11.82 8.34
N TYR A 304 -32.55 -10.98 9.15
CA TYR A 304 -31.80 -11.41 10.36
C TYR A 304 -32.63 -12.27 11.31
N GLU A 305 -33.91 -11.95 11.48
CA GLU A 305 -34.81 -12.62 12.42
C GLU A 305 -35.00 -14.15 12.15
N ILE A 306 -34.85 -14.58 10.87
CA ILE A 306 -34.92 -16.01 10.53
C ILE A 306 -33.58 -16.73 10.65
N SER A 307 -32.50 -16.00 10.91
CA SER A 307 -31.14 -16.53 10.98
C SER A 307 -30.89 -17.37 12.23
N THR A 308 -29.83 -18.15 12.17
CA THR A 308 -29.33 -18.89 13.33
C THR A 308 -28.82 -17.92 14.40
N GLN A 309 -28.21 -16.82 14.01
CA GLN A 309 -27.69 -15.79 14.92
C GLN A 309 -28.80 -15.14 15.76
N ALA A 310 -29.99 -14.92 15.19
CA ALA A 310 -31.10 -14.36 15.93
C ALA A 310 -31.79 -15.38 16.89
N ASN A 311 -31.70 -16.68 16.56
CA ASN A 311 -32.50 -17.71 17.22
C ASN A 311 -31.66 -18.70 18.07
N ASN A 312 -30.35 -18.62 18.06
CA ASN A 312 -29.46 -19.52 18.79
C ASN A 312 -28.44 -18.74 19.62
N MET A 313 -28.52 -18.86 20.93
CA MET A 313 -27.65 -18.15 21.87
C MET A 313 -26.16 -18.56 21.86
N GLU A 314 -25.80 -19.56 21.06
CA GLU A 314 -24.40 -19.96 20.85
C GLU A 314 -23.80 -19.37 19.56
N ALA A 315 -24.61 -18.71 18.72
CA ALA A 315 -24.20 -18.16 17.45
C ALA A 315 -23.94 -16.67 17.55
N SER A 316 -22.70 -16.23 17.33
CA SER A 316 -22.37 -14.82 17.10
C SER A 316 -22.59 -14.44 15.63
N LEU A 317 -22.75 -13.14 15.36
CA LEU A 317 -22.64 -12.56 14.02
C LEU A 317 -21.28 -11.86 13.91
N ASP A 318 -20.31 -12.53 13.35
CA ASP A 318 -18.93 -12.02 13.21
C ASP A 318 -18.73 -11.24 11.89
N ASN A 319 -19.51 -11.60 10.86
CA ASN A 319 -19.42 -11.01 9.53
C ASN A 319 -20.70 -10.16 9.22
N GLY A 320 -20.92 -9.14 10.05
CA GLY A 320 -21.90 -8.08 9.84
C GLY A 320 -21.26 -6.77 9.39
N GLY A 321 -22.01 -5.68 9.44
CA GLY A 321 -21.49 -4.33 9.19
C GLY A 321 -20.77 -4.20 7.86
N ILE A 322 -19.51 -3.75 7.90
CA ILE A 322 -18.67 -3.51 6.71
C ILE A 322 -18.53 -4.75 5.79
N ASN A 323 -18.63 -5.97 6.33
CA ASN A 323 -18.55 -7.18 5.52
C ASN A 323 -19.73 -7.32 4.53
N LYS A 324 -20.86 -6.66 4.79
CA LYS A 324 -22.00 -6.58 3.84
C LYS A 324 -21.57 -5.85 2.57
N ASP A 325 -20.91 -4.72 2.70
CA ASP A 325 -20.44 -3.92 1.55
C ASP A 325 -19.30 -4.62 0.81
N ILE A 326 -18.39 -5.27 1.53
CA ILE A 326 -17.34 -6.10 0.93
C ILE A 326 -17.95 -7.26 0.13
N ALA A 327 -18.98 -7.91 0.64
CA ALA A 327 -19.67 -8.99 -0.06
C ALA A 327 -20.38 -8.50 -1.33
N LYS A 328 -21.05 -7.34 -1.27
CA LYS A 328 -21.72 -6.73 -2.43
C LYS A 328 -20.70 -6.36 -3.50
N ALA A 329 -19.61 -5.69 -3.15
CA ALA A 329 -18.51 -5.37 -4.09
C ALA A 329 -17.89 -6.64 -4.69
N THR A 330 -17.69 -7.68 -3.87
CA THR A 330 -17.18 -8.99 -4.34
C THR A 330 -18.13 -9.67 -5.31
N LEU A 331 -19.45 -9.57 -5.10
CA LEU A 331 -20.43 -10.10 -6.07
C LEU A 331 -20.30 -9.39 -7.43
N ILE A 332 -20.14 -8.07 -7.46
CA ILE A 332 -19.90 -7.33 -8.70
C ILE A 332 -18.63 -7.86 -9.41
N GLU A 333 -17.53 -8.06 -8.68
CA GLU A 333 -16.31 -8.66 -9.24
C GLU A 333 -16.55 -10.07 -9.82
N LEU A 334 -17.35 -10.90 -9.14
CA LEU A 334 -17.67 -12.26 -9.58
C LEU A 334 -18.59 -12.27 -10.78
N TYR A 335 -19.62 -11.41 -10.82
CA TYR A 335 -20.47 -11.22 -11.98
C TYR A 335 -19.67 -10.78 -13.20
N TYR A 336 -18.74 -9.83 -13.01
CA TYR A 336 -17.87 -9.37 -14.07
C TYR A 336 -16.97 -10.48 -14.63
N LYS A 337 -16.34 -11.30 -13.75
CA LYS A 337 -15.55 -12.47 -14.16
C LYS A 337 -16.32 -13.51 -14.95
N LEU A 338 -17.62 -13.58 -14.77
CA LEU A 338 -18.51 -14.49 -15.49
C LEU A 338 -19.31 -13.78 -16.61
N GLU A 339 -18.93 -12.54 -16.96
CA GLU A 339 -19.56 -11.73 -18.01
C GLU A 339 -21.07 -11.51 -17.81
N MET A 340 -21.52 -11.49 -16.56
CA MET A 340 -22.93 -11.31 -16.18
C MET A 340 -23.25 -9.82 -15.98
N HIS A 341 -23.07 -9.01 -17.02
CA HIS A 341 -23.17 -7.54 -16.96
C HIS A 341 -24.56 -7.06 -16.55
N GLU A 342 -25.63 -7.74 -16.95
CA GLU A 342 -27.00 -7.41 -16.55
C GLU A 342 -27.17 -7.47 -15.02
N LYS A 343 -26.60 -8.52 -14.38
CA LYS A 343 -26.65 -8.64 -12.92
C LYS A 343 -25.90 -7.55 -12.19
N ILE A 344 -24.81 -7.06 -12.77
CA ILE A 344 -24.08 -5.90 -12.23
C ILE A 344 -25.00 -4.69 -12.21
N VAL A 345 -25.66 -4.40 -13.33
CA VAL A 345 -26.55 -3.23 -13.45
C VAL A 345 -27.77 -3.34 -12.53
N GLU A 346 -28.37 -4.53 -12.43
CA GLU A 346 -29.48 -4.80 -11.50
C GLU A 346 -29.11 -4.57 -10.03
N SER A 347 -27.84 -4.80 -9.67
CA SER A 347 -27.36 -4.68 -8.29
C SER A 347 -26.98 -3.26 -7.88
N LEU A 348 -26.93 -2.29 -8.82
CA LEU A 348 -26.42 -0.93 -8.54
C LEU A 348 -27.26 -0.16 -7.51
N ASP A 349 -28.55 -0.40 -7.47
CA ASP A 349 -29.43 0.33 -6.56
C ASP A 349 -29.22 -0.04 -5.08
N ASP A 350 -28.75 -1.25 -4.83
CA ASP A 350 -28.51 -1.80 -3.49
C ASP A 350 -27.08 -1.54 -2.96
N LEU A 351 -26.20 -0.91 -3.76
CA LEU A 351 -24.82 -0.63 -3.33
C LEU A 351 -24.77 0.61 -2.42
N SER A 352 -23.91 0.56 -1.41
CA SER A 352 -23.47 1.74 -0.67
C SER A 352 -22.40 2.50 -1.44
N GLU A 353 -22.12 3.77 -1.04
CA GLU A 353 -21.00 4.54 -1.60
C GLU A 353 -19.66 3.82 -1.37
N ASP A 354 -19.49 3.17 -0.21
CA ASP A 354 -18.27 2.43 0.11
C ASP A 354 -18.10 1.12 -0.68
N ALA A 355 -19.19 0.48 -1.07
CA ALA A 355 -19.14 -0.71 -1.91
C ALA A 355 -18.83 -0.34 -3.37
N ILE A 356 -19.52 0.66 -3.95
CA ILE A 356 -19.40 1.00 -5.36
C ILE A 356 -18.03 1.60 -5.74
N LYS A 357 -17.41 2.38 -4.85
CA LYS A 357 -16.09 2.99 -5.12
C LYS A 357 -15.01 1.97 -5.47
N ASN A 358 -15.07 0.77 -4.93
CA ASN A 358 -14.10 -0.30 -5.19
C ASN A 358 -14.32 -0.98 -6.55
N VAL A 359 -15.46 -0.76 -7.21
CA VAL A 359 -15.87 -1.44 -8.44
C VAL A 359 -16.29 -0.49 -9.57
N TYR A 360 -16.06 0.82 -9.44
CA TYR A 360 -16.45 1.81 -10.46
C TYR A 360 -16.05 1.42 -11.87
N TYR A 361 -14.80 0.99 -12.06
CA TYR A 361 -14.31 0.61 -13.38
C TYR A 361 -15.17 -0.55 -13.98
N ILE A 362 -15.43 -1.58 -13.19
CA ILE A 362 -16.26 -2.73 -13.60
C ILE A 362 -17.68 -2.28 -13.96
N VAL A 363 -18.23 -1.36 -13.18
CA VAL A 363 -19.56 -0.79 -13.40
C VAL A 363 -19.60 -0.01 -14.72
N PHE A 364 -18.65 0.89 -14.96
CA PHE A 364 -18.61 1.68 -16.19
C PHE A 364 -18.45 0.81 -17.43
N GLU A 365 -17.58 -0.20 -17.39
CA GLU A 365 -17.43 -1.15 -18.49
C GLU A 365 -18.72 -1.95 -18.74
N SER A 366 -19.41 -2.37 -17.67
CA SER A 366 -20.66 -3.12 -17.79
C SER A 366 -21.79 -2.26 -18.36
N LEU A 367 -21.91 -1.01 -17.94
CA LEU A 367 -22.86 -0.05 -18.49
C LEU A 367 -22.61 0.19 -19.97
N TYR A 368 -21.35 0.38 -20.35
CA TYR A 368 -20.94 0.56 -21.74
C TYR A 368 -21.31 -0.68 -22.61
N LYS A 369 -20.97 -1.89 -22.16
CA LYS A 369 -21.25 -3.14 -22.89
C LYS A 369 -22.75 -3.38 -23.12
N LEU A 370 -23.60 -2.85 -22.24
CA LEU A 370 -25.06 -2.97 -22.35
C LEU A 370 -25.74 -1.77 -23.00
N ASN A 371 -24.97 -0.75 -23.45
CA ASN A 371 -25.47 0.53 -23.97
C ASN A 371 -26.37 1.27 -22.94
N PHE A 372 -25.96 1.29 -21.68
CA PHE A 372 -26.64 1.98 -20.56
C PHE A 372 -25.82 3.13 -19.99
N GLU A 373 -25.02 3.80 -20.84
CA GLU A 373 -24.09 4.85 -20.42
C GLU A 373 -24.80 6.03 -19.71
N GLU A 374 -26.07 6.27 -19.98
CA GLU A 374 -26.86 7.31 -19.31
C GLU A 374 -26.91 7.12 -17.79
N LYS A 375 -26.85 5.87 -17.31
CA LYS A 375 -26.77 5.57 -15.87
C LYS A 375 -25.49 6.10 -15.21
N ILE A 376 -24.45 6.43 -15.96
CA ILE A 376 -23.22 7.03 -15.40
C ILE A 376 -23.55 8.38 -14.74
N LEU A 377 -24.42 9.19 -15.38
CA LEU A 377 -24.88 10.46 -14.81
C LEU A 377 -25.74 10.25 -13.56
N GLU A 378 -26.63 9.24 -13.58
CA GLU A 378 -27.44 8.87 -12.40
C GLU A 378 -26.56 8.47 -11.22
N LEU A 379 -25.53 7.62 -11.47
CA LEU A 379 -24.57 7.20 -10.46
C LEU A 379 -23.75 8.37 -9.91
N TYR A 380 -23.32 9.29 -10.78
CA TYR A 380 -22.59 10.50 -10.36
C TYR A 380 -23.43 11.38 -9.44
N ASN A 381 -24.74 11.49 -9.69
CA ASN A 381 -25.66 12.29 -8.86
C ASN A 381 -26.03 11.54 -7.55
N LYS A 382 -26.05 10.21 -7.57
CA LYS A 382 -26.49 9.38 -6.42
C LYS A 382 -25.38 9.20 -5.37
N TYR A 383 -24.14 8.87 -5.79
CA TYR A 383 -23.14 8.32 -4.89
C TYR A 383 -22.10 9.35 -4.38
N PRO A 384 -21.43 10.16 -5.20
CA PRO A 384 -20.41 11.05 -4.66
C PRO A 384 -21.02 12.21 -3.89
N LYS A 385 -21.15 12.02 -2.57
CA LYS A 385 -21.71 13.04 -1.66
C LYS A 385 -20.72 14.16 -1.31
N TYR A 386 -19.42 13.86 -1.36
CA TYR A 386 -18.34 14.75 -0.98
C TYR A 386 -17.42 15.05 -2.16
N ASN A 387 -16.69 16.17 -2.12
CA ASN A 387 -15.80 16.57 -3.21
C ASN A 387 -14.70 15.52 -3.52
N TYR A 388 -14.12 14.90 -2.49
CA TYR A 388 -13.13 13.82 -2.68
C TYR A 388 -13.74 12.58 -3.35
N SER A 389 -14.98 12.21 -3.02
CA SER A 389 -15.68 11.10 -3.68
C SER A 389 -16.00 11.42 -5.15
N LYS A 390 -16.28 12.69 -5.47
CA LYS A 390 -16.46 13.15 -6.86
C LYS A 390 -15.17 13.08 -7.66
N SER A 391 -14.04 13.42 -7.05
CA SER A 391 -12.73 13.30 -7.67
C SER A 391 -12.39 11.83 -7.96
N ASP A 392 -12.64 10.93 -7.00
CA ASP A 392 -12.42 9.50 -7.14
C ASP A 392 -13.29 8.87 -8.24
N PHE A 393 -14.58 9.21 -8.29
CA PHE A 393 -15.49 8.78 -9.35
C PHE A 393 -14.97 9.19 -10.74
N LYS A 394 -14.62 10.48 -10.90
CA LYS A 394 -14.08 11.02 -12.16
C LYS A 394 -12.76 10.35 -12.55
N TYR A 395 -11.88 10.10 -11.58
CA TYR A 395 -10.62 9.41 -11.82
C TYR A 395 -10.86 8.02 -12.44
N HIS A 396 -11.70 7.21 -11.84
CA HIS A 396 -12.02 5.86 -12.37
C HIS A 396 -12.72 5.91 -13.72
N LEU A 397 -13.55 6.92 -13.94
CA LEU A 397 -14.22 7.12 -15.21
C LEU A 397 -13.22 7.50 -16.31
N GLU A 398 -12.28 8.40 -16.04
CA GLU A 398 -11.20 8.77 -16.98
C GLU A 398 -10.27 7.57 -17.29
N GLU A 399 -9.96 6.72 -16.28
CA GLU A 399 -9.20 5.49 -16.51
C GLU A 399 -9.98 4.52 -17.43
N PHE A 400 -11.30 4.40 -17.25
CA PHE A 400 -12.14 3.61 -18.14
C PHE A 400 -12.16 4.20 -19.56
N LEU A 401 -12.34 5.51 -19.70
CA LEU A 401 -12.34 6.20 -21.00
C LEU A 401 -11.04 5.99 -21.80
N LYS A 402 -9.89 5.83 -21.13
CA LYS A 402 -8.62 5.54 -21.81
C LYS A 402 -8.63 4.20 -22.56
N THR A 403 -9.45 3.25 -22.15
CA THR A 403 -9.55 1.92 -22.81
C THR A 403 -10.39 1.94 -24.09
N LEU A 404 -11.21 2.97 -24.29
CA LEU A 404 -12.09 3.12 -25.44
C LEU A 404 -11.39 3.84 -26.60
N LYS A 405 -11.81 3.51 -27.83
CA LYS A 405 -11.42 4.27 -29.04
C LYS A 405 -12.10 5.64 -29.05
N GLU A 406 -11.52 6.63 -29.71
CA GLU A 406 -12.08 7.98 -29.74
C GLU A 406 -13.52 8.02 -30.28
N SER A 407 -13.85 7.21 -31.29
CA SER A 407 -15.21 7.09 -31.83
C SER A 407 -16.25 6.50 -30.85
N GLU A 408 -15.78 5.79 -29.83
CA GLU A 408 -16.64 5.14 -28.83
C GLU A 408 -16.92 6.06 -27.65
N LYS A 409 -16.13 7.12 -27.45
CA LYS A 409 -16.22 8.06 -26.35
C LYS A 409 -17.29 9.13 -26.54
N GLU A 410 -17.67 9.44 -27.77
CA GLU A 410 -18.52 10.59 -28.10
C GLU A 410 -19.86 10.59 -27.35
N ASN A 411 -20.52 9.42 -27.26
CA ASN A 411 -21.77 9.30 -26.53
C ASN A 411 -21.60 9.55 -25.04
N ILE A 412 -20.51 9.04 -24.46
CA ILE A 412 -20.20 9.24 -23.04
C ILE A 412 -19.88 10.72 -22.78
N TYR A 413 -19.13 11.38 -23.64
CA TYR A 413 -18.84 12.81 -23.51
C TYR A 413 -20.12 13.67 -23.56
N LYS A 414 -21.12 13.30 -24.41
CA LYS A 414 -22.43 13.98 -24.43
C LYS A 414 -23.16 13.84 -23.10
N ILE A 415 -23.12 12.66 -22.48
CA ILE A 415 -23.72 12.43 -21.16
C ILE A 415 -23.00 13.23 -20.09
N LEU A 416 -21.64 13.19 -20.08
CA LEU A 416 -20.83 13.86 -19.10
C LEU A 416 -20.81 15.40 -19.21
N SER A 417 -21.07 15.93 -20.40
CA SER A 417 -21.21 17.40 -20.61
C SER A 417 -22.38 18.00 -19.82
N ASN A 418 -23.37 17.18 -19.39
CA ASN A 418 -24.47 17.60 -18.53
C ASN A 418 -24.08 17.69 -17.04
N ILE A 419 -22.88 17.31 -16.65
CA ILE A 419 -22.38 17.48 -15.28
C ILE A 419 -22.07 18.96 -15.04
N GLU A 420 -22.61 19.53 -13.98
CA GLU A 420 -22.33 20.92 -13.63
C GLU A 420 -20.85 21.14 -13.25
N GLY A 421 -20.29 22.28 -13.70
CA GLY A 421 -18.94 22.72 -13.39
C GLY A 421 -17.88 22.29 -14.41
N ASN A 422 -16.62 22.44 -14.04
CA ASN A 422 -15.48 22.33 -14.95
C ASN A 422 -15.34 20.95 -15.62
N TYR A 423 -15.88 19.90 -15.03
CA TYR A 423 -15.85 18.55 -15.65
C TYR A 423 -16.83 18.42 -16.82
N GLY A 424 -18.01 19.01 -16.71
CA GLY A 424 -18.95 19.10 -17.84
C GLY A 424 -18.37 19.93 -18.98
N VAL A 425 -17.77 21.09 -18.64
CA VAL A 425 -17.10 21.96 -19.63
C VAL A 425 -15.95 21.22 -20.35
N LEU A 426 -15.13 20.44 -19.62
CA LEU A 426 -14.11 19.61 -20.24
C LEU A 426 -14.69 18.65 -21.29
N ASN A 427 -15.84 18.01 -20.97
CA ASN A 427 -16.47 17.07 -21.90
C ASN A 427 -17.14 17.78 -23.08
N SER A 428 -17.68 18.98 -22.88
CA SER A 428 -18.13 19.86 -23.98
C SER A 428 -16.98 20.22 -24.93
N LEU A 429 -15.78 20.52 -24.40
CA LEU A 429 -14.58 20.74 -25.23
C LEU A 429 -14.19 19.51 -26.05
N ARG A 430 -14.29 18.31 -25.46
CA ARG A 430 -14.02 17.04 -26.14
C ARG A 430 -15.01 16.79 -27.30
N LEU A 431 -16.19 17.39 -27.23
CA LEU A 431 -17.20 17.38 -28.31
C LEU A 431 -17.01 18.50 -29.35
N GLY A 432 -16.03 19.38 -29.16
CA GLY A 432 -15.69 20.45 -30.10
C GLY A 432 -16.31 21.82 -29.78
N GLU A 433 -16.87 22.01 -28.58
CA GLU A 433 -17.27 23.35 -28.15
C GLU A 433 -16.04 24.24 -27.93
N LYS A 434 -16.24 25.56 -28.11
CA LYS A 434 -15.18 26.56 -28.01
C LYS A 434 -15.41 27.49 -26.84
N LEU A 435 -14.34 27.84 -26.14
CA LEU A 435 -14.39 28.76 -25.03
C LEU A 435 -13.52 29.98 -25.27
N ILE A 436 -13.69 31.02 -24.47
CA ILE A 436 -12.76 32.15 -24.44
C ILE A 436 -11.51 31.85 -23.63
N LEU A 437 -10.41 32.51 -23.94
CA LEU A 437 -9.10 32.29 -23.33
C LEU A 437 -9.14 32.29 -21.79
N SER A 438 -9.85 33.23 -21.19
CA SER A 438 -9.97 33.37 -19.73
C SER A 438 -10.59 32.12 -19.08
N THR A 439 -11.53 31.47 -19.75
CA THR A 439 -12.18 30.24 -19.22
C THR A 439 -11.23 29.05 -19.27
N TYR A 440 -10.46 28.88 -20.36
CA TYR A 440 -9.42 27.86 -20.44
C TYR A 440 -8.40 28.00 -19.30
N ASN A 441 -7.91 29.23 -19.07
CA ASN A 441 -6.95 29.51 -18.03
C ASN A 441 -7.53 29.30 -16.63
N SER A 442 -8.77 29.77 -16.36
CA SER A 442 -9.45 29.58 -15.06
C SER A 442 -9.62 28.12 -14.70
N ILE A 443 -10.03 27.26 -15.65
CA ILE A 443 -10.17 25.82 -15.41
C ILE A 443 -8.83 25.21 -14.99
N LEU A 444 -7.73 25.53 -15.70
CA LEU A 444 -6.41 25.02 -15.38
C LEU A 444 -5.84 25.57 -14.05
N LEU A 445 -6.24 26.78 -13.66
CA LEU A 445 -5.88 27.34 -12.35
C LEU A 445 -6.62 26.64 -11.19
N GLU A 446 -7.89 26.35 -11.36
CA GLU A 446 -8.77 25.83 -10.31
C GLU A 446 -8.63 24.32 -10.11
N GLN A 447 -8.37 23.56 -11.17
CA GLN A 447 -8.35 22.11 -11.13
C GLN A 447 -6.94 21.55 -10.91
N ASP A 448 -6.81 20.37 -10.28
CA ASP A 448 -5.53 19.71 -9.98
C ASP A 448 -5.38 18.32 -10.63
N GLU A 449 -6.50 17.76 -11.12
CA GLU A 449 -6.51 16.43 -11.73
C GLU A 449 -5.90 16.48 -13.13
N ILE A 450 -5.08 15.47 -13.44
CA ILE A 450 -4.23 15.44 -14.64
C ILE A 450 -5.00 15.47 -15.97
N TYR A 451 -6.22 14.91 -16.00
CA TYR A 451 -7.04 14.88 -17.22
C TYR A 451 -7.53 16.28 -17.67
N TYR A 452 -7.49 17.29 -16.80
CA TYR A 452 -7.71 18.67 -17.24
C TYR A 452 -6.61 19.23 -18.12
N GLY A 453 -5.48 18.50 -18.27
CA GLY A 453 -4.51 18.79 -19.31
C GLY A 453 -5.13 18.81 -20.72
N ASP A 454 -6.21 18.06 -20.99
CA ASP A 454 -6.93 18.11 -22.24
C ASP A 454 -7.43 19.55 -22.58
N VAL A 455 -7.76 20.36 -21.58
CA VAL A 455 -8.17 21.77 -21.75
C VAL A 455 -7.07 22.56 -22.48
N LEU A 456 -5.80 22.34 -22.14
CA LEU A 456 -4.66 22.96 -22.81
C LEU A 456 -4.56 22.50 -24.28
N TYR A 457 -4.78 21.23 -24.55
CA TYR A 457 -4.78 20.70 -25.91
C TYR A 457 -5.83 21.38 -26.79
N TYR A 458 -7.07 21.51 -26.32
CA TYR A 458 -8.14 22.14 -27.09
C TYR A 458 -7.92 23.63 -27.27
N ALA A 459 -7.43 24.34 -26.26
CA ALA A 459 -7.09 25.76 -26.36
C ALA A 459 -6.01 26.02 -27.43
N LEU A 460 -4.97 25.18 -27.48
CA LEU A 460 -3.94 25.28 -28.52
C LEU A 460 -4.50 24.98 -29.92
N LYS A 461 -5.42 24.01 -30.03
CA LYS A 461 -6.09 23.69 -31.30
C LYS A 461 -6.94 24.86 -31.84
N GLU A 462 -7.49 25.69 -30.92
CA GLU A 462 -8.20 26.94 -31.25
C GLU A 462 -7.25 28.11 -31.62
N GLY A 463 -5.92 27.92 -31.52
CA GLY A 463 -4.92 28.89 -31.92
C GLY A 463 -4.47 29.85 -30.79
N PHE A 464 -4.85 29.61 -29.56
CA PHE A 464 -4.32 30.38 -28.42
C PHE A 464 -2.86 30.04 -28.15
N LYS A 465 -2.07 31.04 -27.72
CA LYS A 465 -0.66 30.82 -27.36
C LYS A 465 -0.54 30.10 -26.02
N ILE A 466 0.40 29.17 -25.94
CA ILE A 466 0.58 28.33 -24.74
C ILE A 466 0.90 29.14 -23.49
N GLU A 467 1.70 30.19 -23.62
CA GLU A 467 2.04 31.09 -22.53
C GLU A 467 0.86 31.94 -22.00
N GLU A 468 -0.14 32.19 -22.83
CA GLU A 468 -1.36 32.90 -22.43
C GLU A 468 -2.31 31.96 -21.67
N ILE A 469 -2.37 30.69 -22.09
CA ILE A 469 -3.20 29.66 -21.45
C ILE A 469 -2.63 29.28 -20.08
N LEU A 470 -1.30 29.16 -19.99
CA LEU A 470 -0.60 28.71 -18.79
C LEU A 470 -0.25 29.85 -17.81
N ARG A 471 -0.75 31.06 -18.06
CA ARG A 471 -0.46 32.23 -17.24
C ARG A 471 -0.89 32.02 -15.78
N ASN A 472 -0.01 32.38 -14.82
CA ASN A 472 -0.20 32.23 -13.37
C ASN A 472 -0.39 30.78 -12.89
N ILE A 473 -0.13 29.76 -13.73
CA ILE A 473 -0.20 28.35 -13.34
C ILE A 473 1.15 27.92 -12.77
N SER A 474 1.13 27.21 -11.63
CA SER A 474 2.36 26.74 -11.00
C SER A 474 3.12 25.74 -11.86
N CYS A 475 4.46 25.77 -11.80
CA CYS A 475 5.33 24.88 -12.57
C CYS A 475 4.99 23.38 -12.35
N SER A 476 4.63 22.99 -11.11
CA SER A 476 4.23 21.61 -10.79
C SER A 476 2.93 21.18 -11.49
N LYS A 477 1.95 22.10 -11.62
CA LYS A 477 0.72 21.83 -12.39
C LYS A 477 1.01 21.72 -13.88
N ILE A 478 1.84 22.60 -14.42
CA ILE A 478 2.25 22.57 -15.83
C ILE A 478 2.88 21.22 -16.14
N GLU A 479 3.81 20.73 -15.34
CA GLU A 479 4.46 19.41 -15.53
C GLU A 479 3.43 18.27 -15.54
N LYS A 480 2.46 18.27 -14.63
CA LYS A 480 1.41 17.24 -14.57
C LYS A 480 0.53 17.23 -15.82
N TYR A 481 0.06 18.38 -16.25
CA TYR A 481 -0.80 18.52 -17.43
C TYR A 481 -0.07 18.12 -18.73
N LEU A 482 1.16 18.57 -18.88
CA LEU A 482 1.99 18.23 -20.03
C LEU A 482 2.36 16.75 -20.06
N GLY A 483 2.71 16.16 -18.89
CA GLY A 483 2.96 14.73 -18.79
C GLY A 483 1.77 13.92 -19.28
N HIS A 484 0.56 14.28 -18.86
CA HIS A 484 -0.68 13.65 -19.35
C HIS A 484 -0.86 13.81 -20.86
N LEU A 485 -0.73 15.03 -21.38
CA LEU A 485 -0.92 15.31 -22.81
C LEU A 485 0.09 14.59 -23.70
N ILE A 486 1.37 14.62 -23.34
CA ILE A 486 2.44 13.98 -24.13
C ILE A 486 2.22 12.46 -24.23
N ILE A 487 1.71 11.83 -23.15
CA ILE A 487 1.41 10.41 -23.14
C ILE A 487 0.13 10.09 -23.93
N THR A 488 -0.91 10.92 -23.83
CA THR A 488 -2.25 10.61 -24.38
C THR A 488 -2.44 11.11 -25.80
N LYS A 489 -1.77 12.21 -26.22
CA LYS A 489 -1.93 12.88 -27.52
C LYS A 489 -0.59 12.95 -28.26
N LYS A 490 -0.23 11.88 -29.00
CA LYS A 490 1.08 11.78 -29.68
C LYS A 490 1.37 12.94 -30.65
N GLU A 491 0.38 13.47 -31.33
CA GLU A 491 0.51 14.63 -32.24
C GLU A 491 0.92 15.92 -31.50
N PHE A 492 0.59 16.04 -30.20
CA PHE A 492 0.97 17.18 -29.39
C PHE A 492 2.49 17.30 -29.21
N ILE A 493 3.22 16.19 -29.22
CA ILE A 493 4.69 16.15 -29.09
C ILE A 493 5.35 16.95 -30.22
N PHE A 494 4.95 16.70 -31.48
CA PHE A 494 5.55 17.35 -32.63
C PHE A 494 5.20 18.84 -32.66
N ASN A 495 3.95 19.18 -32.43
CA ASN A 495 3.48 20.55 -32.43
C ASN A 495 4.18 21.39 -31.33
N LEU A 496 4.34 20.82 -30.13
CA LEU A 496 5.02 21.48 -29.03
C LEU A 496 6.53 21.64 -29.30
N TYR A 497 7.17 20.62 -29.87
CA TYR A 497 8.58 20.69 -30.24
C TYR A 497 8.83 21.80 -31.24
N ASP A 498 8.06 21.81 -32.35
CA ASP A 498 8.20 22.82 -33.40
C ASP A 498 7.93 24.24 -32.87
N TYR A 499 6.93 24.38 -31.99
CA TYR A 499 6.64 25.65 -31.31
C TYR A 499 7.84 26.15 -30.51
N LEU A 500 8.49 25.29 -29.69
CA LEU A 500 9.62 25.65 -28.84
C LEU A 500 10.88 26.04 -29.64
N ILE A 501 11.15 25.34 -30.76
CA ILE A 501 12.31 25.63 -31.61
C ILE A 501 12.19 26.94 -32.39
N LEU A 502 10.97 27.34 -32.75
CA LEU A 502 10.72 28.55 -33.57
C LEU A 502 10.70 29.85 -32.75
N LEU A 503 10.71 29.78 -31.43
CA LEU A 503 10.67 30.94 -30.54
C LEU A 503 11.92 31.82 -30.65
N LYS A 504 11.74 33.11 -31.01
CA LYS A 504 12.84 34.08 -31.17
C LYS A 504 12.81 35.30 -30.28
N ASN A 505 11.89 35.41 -29.29
CA ASN A 505 11.64 36.62 -28.54
C ASN A 505 12.36 36.66 -27.18
N THR A 506 12.65 37.89 -26.72
CA THR A 506 13.03 38.16 -25.31
C THR A 506 11.85 37.79 -24.39
N LEU A 507 12.13 36.95 -23.42
CA LEU A 507 11.11 36.39 -22.52
C LEU A 507 11.17 37.07 -21.16
N ASP A 508 10.00 37.34 -20.58
CA ASP A 508 9.88 37.72 -19.18
C ASP A 508 10.04 36.47 -18.26
N THR A 509 10.13 36.69 -16.96
CA THR A 509 10.38 35.64 -15.99
C THR A 509 9.30 34.55 -15.99
N GLU A 510 8.02 34.92 -16.18
CA GLU A 510 6.91 33.98 -16.20
C GLU A 510 6.99 33.05 -17.44
N ARG A 511 7.26 33.62 -18.60
CA ARG A 511 7.42 32.86 -19.84
C ARG A 511 8.63 31.93 -19.78
N LEU A 512 9.75 32.38 -19.19
CA LEU A 512 10.92 31.54 -18.99
C LEU A 512 10.61 30.31 -18.11
N CYS A 513 9.85 30.48 -17.04
CA CYS A 513 9.34 29.36 -16.22
C CYS A 513 8.50 28.40 -17.06
N ILE A 514 7.53 28.91 -17.80
CA ILE A 514 6.66 28.09 -18.65
C ILE A 514 7.48 27.29 -19.65
N TYR A 515 8.36 27.95 -20.43
CA TYR A 515 9.16 27.29 -21.47
C TYR A 515 10.17 26.29 -20.92
N SER A 516 10.78 26.58 -19.77
CA SER A 516 11.62 25.60 -19.05
C SER A 516 10.83 24.33 -18.75
N ASN A 517 9.64 24.44 -18.19
CA ASN A 517 8.78 23.30 -17.86
C ASN A 517 8.24 22.56 -19.08
N LEU A 518 7.94 23.27 -20.18
CA LEU A 518 7.58 22.67 -21.47
C LEU A 518 8.71 21.80 -22.00
N CYS A 519 9.94 22.33 -22.02
CA CYS A 519 11.12 21.60 -22.44
C CYS A 519 11.37 20.38 -21.56
N LYS A 520 11.34 20.55 -20.24
CA LYS A 520 11.56 19.47 -19.25
C LYS A 520 10.54 18.34 -19.43
N SER A 521 9.26 18.68 -19.58
CA SER A 521 8.20 17.68 -19.76
C SER A 521 8.33 16.92 -21.07
N LEU A 522 8.70 17.61 -22.16
CA LEU A 522 8.88 16.99 -23.46
C LEU A 522 10.13 16.10 -23.50
N LEU A 523 11.22 16.47 -22.83
CA LEU A 523 12.40 15.62 -22.65
C LEU A 523 12.08 14.36 -21.87
N LYS A 524 11.29 14.48 -20.78
CA LYS A 524 10.95 13.37 -19.88
C LYS A 524 9.98 12.36 -20.49
N TYR A 525 9.00 12.82 -21.26
CA TYR A 525 7.88 11.98 -21.71
C TYR A 525 7.79 11.82 -23.22
N GLY A 526 8.51 12.65 -23.99
CA GLY A 526 8.31 12.79 -25.46
C GLY A 526 8.98 11.74 -26.32
N ASN A 527 9.85 10.90 -25.78
CA ASN A 527 10.61 9.87 -26.53
C ASN A 527 11.20 10.39 -27.85
N LEU A 528 11.95 11.49 -27.80
CA LEU A 528 12.51 12.19 -28.94
C LEU A 528 13.76 11.47 -29.48
N GLN A 529 14.03 11.58 -30.81
CA GLN A 529 15.30 11.15 -31.45
C GLN A 529 16.46 12.04 -30.98
N ASN A 530 17.68 11.51 -31.02
CA ASN A 530 18.88 12.16 -30.46
C ASN A 530 19.08 13.62 -30.88
N ASP A 531 18.94 13.95 -32.18
CA ASP A 531 19.14 15.33 -32.69
C ASP A 531 18.07 16.30 -32.17
N LYS A 532 16.83 15.82 -32.04
CA LYS A 532 15.72 16.63 -31.49
C LYS A 532 15.86 16.75 -29.98
N TYR A 533 16.28 15.67 -29.34
CA TYR A 533 16.53 15.65 -27.89
C TYR A 533 17.64 16.64 -27.51
N GLU A 534 18.77 16.61 -28.22
CA GLU A 534 19.89 17.54 -27.99
C GLU A 534 19.45 19.01 -28.07
N LYS A 535 18.79 19.38 -29.18
CA LYS A 535 18.33 20.77 -29.37
C LYS A 535 17.40 21.21 -28.26
N LEU A 536 16.47 20.35 -27.87
CA LEU A 536 15.53 20.64 -26.79
C LEU A 536 16.23 20.71 -25.42
N PHE A 537 17.21 19.85 -25.17
CA PHE A 537 17.97 19.84 -23.94
C PHE A 537 18.78 21.13 -23.76
N LEU A 538 19.39 21.61 -24.83
CA LEU A 538 20.10 22.91 -24.83
C LEU A 538 19.14 24.09 -24.59
N LEU A 539 17.92 24.04 -25.15
CA LEU A 539 16.87 25.05 -24.86
C LEU A 539 16.43 24.96 -23.41
N TYR A 540 16.25 23.75 -22.87
CA TYR A 540 15.91 23.57 -21.45
C TYR A 540 16.95 24.21 -20.53
N ILE A 541 18.23 23.93 -20.77
CA ILE A 541 19.34 24.55 -20.01
C ILE A 541 19.26 26.07 -20.11
N LYS A 542 19.09 26.60 -21.33
CA LYS A 542 19.03 28.06 -21.56
C LYS A 542 17.87 28.71 -20.82
N TYR A 543 16.62 28.24 -21.03
CA TYR A 543 15.44 28.85 -20.42
C TYR A 543 15.45 28.71 -18.90
N SER A 544 15.90 27.55 -18.38
CA SER A 544 16.01 27.36 -16.94
C SER A 544 17.08 28.26 -16.32
N TYR A 545 18.24 28.40 -16.98
CA TYR A 545 19.29 29.29 -16.49
C TYR A 545 18.86 30.76 -16.50
N ASP A 546 18.25 31.23 -17.59
CA ASP A 546 17.74 32.59 -17.70
C ASP A 546 16.64 32.86 -16.65
N PHE A 547 15.79 31.86 -16.36
CA PHE A 547 14.79 31.93 -15.29
C PHE A 547 15.44 32.08 -13.91
N ILE A 548 16.44 31.24 -13.59
CA ILE A 548 17.17 31.29 -12.32
C ILE A 548 17.82 32.69 -12.15
N LYS A 549 18.47 33.20 -13.18
CA LYS A 549 19.07 34.53 -13.15
C LYS A 549 18.06 35.64 -12.90
N ASN A 550 16.86 35.53 -13.45
CA ASN A 550 15.80 36.52 -13.24
C ASN A 550 15.17 36.47 -11.83
N ILE A 551 15.10 35.27 -11.21
CA ILE A 551 14.53 35.12 -9.86
C ILE A 551 15.50 35.62 -8.79
N TYR A 552 16.79 35.27 -8.92
CA TYR A 552 17.78 35.66 -7.93
C TYR A 552 18.27 37.10 -8.20
N ASN A 553 19.40 37.29 -8.78
CA ASN A 553 19.92 38.58 -9.20
C ASN A 553 20.82 38.40 -10.43
N LYS A 554 20.57 39.17 -11.48
CA LYS A 554 21.31 39.08 -12.76
C LYS A 554 22.80 39.36 -12.63
N ASP A 555 23.17 40.15 -11.62
CA ASP A 555 24.55 40.59 -11.37
C ASP A 555 25.39 39.53 -10.63
N LEU A 556 24.80 38.53 -10.04
CA LEU A 556 25.53 37.45 -9.37
C LEU A 556 26.31 36.62 -10.38
N SER A 557 27.53 36.26 -10.03
CA SER A 557 28.33 35.28 -10.80
C SER A 557 27.68 33.86 -10.66
N ASP A 558 28.08 32.96 -11.57
CA ASP A 558 27.59 31.58 -11.50
C ASP A 558 28.04 30.86 -10.21
N GLU A 559 29.25 31.18 -9.70
CA GLU A 559 29.77 30.65 -8.44
C GLU A 559 28.99 31.17 -7.23
N GLU A 560 28.63 32.47 -7.22
CA GLU A 560 27.79 33.05 -6.16
C GLU A 560 26.40 32.44 -6.16
N LEU A 561 25.80 32.17 -7.35
CA LEU A 561 24.52 31.49 -7.47
C LEU A 561 24.57 30.06 -6.88
N LEU A 562 25.63 29.30 -7.15
CA LEU A 562 25.81 27.96 -6.59
C LEU A 562 25.85 27.93 -5.06
N ASN A 563 26.28 29.03 -4.42
CA ASN A 563 26.30 29.12 -2.95
C ASN A 563 24.93 29.45 -2.35
N ILE A 564 24.03 30.03 -3.12
CA ILE A 564 22.72 30.54 -2.66
C ILE A 564 21.58 29.57 -3.00
N VAL A 565 21.64 28.96 -4.20
CA VAL A 565 20.61 28.08 -4.72
C VAL A 565 20.65 26.75 -3.96
N LYS A 566 19.46 26.26 -3.52
CA LYS A 566 19.33 25.00 -2.78
C LYS A 566 18.62 23.90 -3.57
N ASP A 567 17.87 24.29 -4.59
CA ASP A 567 17.18 23.35 -5.45
C ASP A 567 18.17 22.53 -6.27
N ARG A 568 18.01 21.23 -6.32
CA ARG A 568 18.93 20.29 -6.96
C ARG A 568 18.95 20.44 -8.48
N ASP A 569 17.76 20.67 -9.08
CA ASP A 569 17.64 20.85 -10.53
C ASP A 569 18.26 22.19 -10.95
N ASP A 570 18.03 23.25 -10.19
CA ASP A 570 18.64 24.56 -10.44
C ASP A 570 20.18 24.53 -10.31
N ILE A 571 20.71 23.82 -9.32
CA ILE A 571 22.16 23.60 -9.17
C ILE A 571 22.71 22.85 -10.39
N PHE A 572 21.99 21.83 -10.89
CA PHE A 572 22.37 21.13 -12.10
C PHE A 572 22.44 22.07 -13.32
N ILE A 573 21.39 22.89 -13.50
CA ILE A 573 21.33 23.86 -14.62
C ILE A 573 22.49 24.85 -14.57
N ILE A 574 22.82 25.38 -13.41
CA ILE A 574 23.96 26.30 -13.25
C ILE A 574 25.26 25.60 -13.60
N LYS A 575 25.51 24.41 -13.06
CA LYS A 575 26.73 23.62 -13.31
C LYS A 575 26.89 23.28 -14.78
N ILE A 576 25.88 22.74 -15.44
CA ILE A 576 25.97 22.38 -16.87
C ILE A 576 26.15 23.62 -17.75
N ASN A 577 25.54 24.75 -17.39
CA ASN A 577 25.74 26.01 -18.13
C ASN A 577 27.18 26.52 -18.00
N ILE A 578 27.80 26.43 -16.80
CA ILE A 578 29.24 26.76 -16.58
C ILE A 578 30.10 25.86 -17.46
N LEU A 579 29.83 24.56 -17.50
CA LEU A 579 30.60 23.61 -18.31
C LEU A 579 30.46 23.93 -19.81
N GLN A 580 29.27 24.20 -20.30
CA GLN A 580 29.05 24.57 -21.71
C GLN A 580 29.76 25.86 -22.09
N LYS A 581 29.80 26.88 -21.21
CA LYS A 581 30.56 28.13 -21.46
C LYS A 581 32.09 27.93 -21.51
N ASN A 582 32.60 26.94 -20.76
CA ASN A 582 34.02 26.68 -20.65
C ASN A 582 34.50 25.50 -21.54
N LYS A 583 33.66 24.91 -22.33
CA LYS A 583 33.91 23.74 -23.18
C LYS A 583 35.21 23.82 -23.98
N ASN A 584 35.60 24.99 -24.52
CA ASN A 584 36.78 25.19 -25.35
C ASN A 584 38.04 25.67 -24.60
N LYS A 585 37.97 25.90 -23.26
CA LYS A 585 39.11 26.42 -22.50
C LYS A 585 40.00 25.31 -21.97
N ASP A 586 39.42 24.22 -21.48
CA ASP A 586 40.12 23.07 -20.92
C ASP A 586 39.32 21.82 -21.20
N LEU A 587 39.73 21.10 -22.22
CA LEU A 587 39.07 19.94 -22.76
C LEU A 587 38.94 18.80 -21.75
N LEU A 588 40.02 18.51 -21.06
CA LEU A 588 40.07 17.41 -20.10
C LEU A 588 39.17 17.67 -18.91
N LYS A 589 39.26 18.87 -18.38
CA LYS A 589 38.41 19.29 -17.29
C LYS A 589 36.94 19.26 -17.68
N TYR A 590 36.61 19.65 -18.91
CA TYR A 590 35.23 19.57 -19.39
C TYR A 590 34.68 18.13 -19.39
N ILE A 591 35.42 17.16 -19.95
CA ILE A 591 34.99 15.74 -19.98
C ILE A 591 34.89 15.18 -18.54
N TYR A 592 35.91 15.45 -17.72
CA TYR A 592 35.90 14.99 -16.34
C TYR A 592 34.72 15.53 -15.54
N ASP A 593 34.47 16.83 -15.64
CA ASP A 593 33.39 17.49 -14.92
C ASP A 593 32.01 17.05 -15.47
N MET A 594 31.87 16.80 -16.79
CA MET A 594 30.63 16.26 -17.38
C MET A 594 30.34 14.83 -16.91
N LYS A 595 31.35 13.96 -16.80
CA LYS A 595 31.19 12.61 -16.24
C LYS A 595 30.88 12.63 -14.74
N ASN A 596 31.49 13.51 -13.97
CA ASN A 596 31.11 13.74 -12.58
C ASN A 596 29.67 14.29 -12.44
N LEU A 597 29.24 15.14 -13.36
CA LEU A 597 27.87 15.63 -13.38
C LEU A 597 26.89 14.50 -13.65
N LEU A 598 27.22 13.58 -14.56
CA LEU A 598 26.42 12.38 -14.87
C LEU A 598 26.24 11.48 -13.65
N ASP A 599 27.30 11.23 -12.90
CA ASP A 599 27.25 10.39 -11.68
C ASP A 599 26.34 10.98 -10.61
N ASN A 600 26.33 12.31 -10.48
CA ASN A 600 25.55 13.04 -9.48
C ASN A 600 24.09 13.30 -9.90
N TYR A 601 23.79 13.35 -11.21
CA TYR A 601 22.48 13.74 -11.77
C TYR A 601 22.03 12.74 -12.83
N ARG A 602 21.81 11.48 -12.42
CA ARG A 602 21.42 10.37 -13.32
C ARG A 602 20.09 10.58 -14.02
N GLU A 603 19.22 11.41 -13.48
CA GLU A 603 17.95 11.83 -14.06
C GLU A 603 18.12 12.59 -15.40
N TYR A 604 19.27 13.20 -15.63
CA TYR A 604 19.63 13.92 -16.87
C TYR A 604 20.61 13.16 -17.77
N LYS A 605 20.80 11.86 -17.52
CA LYS A 605 21.77 11.00 -18.18
C LYS A 605 21.73 11.12 -19.72
N ASP A 606 20.56 10.99 -20.31
CA ASP A 606 20.41 10.95 -21.78
C ASP A 606 20.93 12.26 -22.42
N GLY A 607 20.63 13.41 -21.82
CA GLY A 607 21.10 14.69 -22.30
C GLY A 607 22.62 14.88 -22.12
N ILE A 608 23.16 14.47 -20.98
CA ILE A 608 24.58 14.57 -20.69
C ILE A 608 25.38 13.64 -21.61
N ASP A 609 24.94 12.38 -21.80
CA ASP A 609 25.57 11.39 -22.69
C ASP A 609 25.60 11.88 -24.15
N ILE A 610 24.51 12.47 -24.64
CA ILE A 610 24.47 13.04 -26.00
C ILE A 610 25.53 14.15 -26.15
N LEU A 611 25.65 15.05 -25.14
CA LEU A 611 26.64 16.12 -25.19
C LEU A 611 28.07 15.59 -25.09
N ILE A 612 28.34 14.58 -24.26
CA ILE A 612 29.65 13.92 -24.16
C ILE A 612 29.99 13.23 -25.47
N ASN A 613 29.10 12.39 -26.02
CA ASN A 613 29.36 11.64 -27.25
C ASN A 613 29.58 12.54 -28.43
N LYS A 614 28.84 13.63 -28.56
CA LYS A 614 29.03 14.61 -29.62
C LYS A 614 30.40 15.29 -29.52
N PHE A 615 30.75 15.66 -28.29
CA PHE A 615 32.05 16.27 -28.03
C PHE A 615 33.20 15.30 -28.29
N GLU A 616 33.09 14.03 -27.85
CA GLU A 616 34.06 12.98 -28.15
C GLU A 616 34.18 12.71 -29.66
N ALA A 617 33.09 12.75 -30.43
CA ALA A 617 33.10 12.60 -31.88
C ALA A 617 33.80 13.77 -32.56
N GLU A 618 33.54 15.03 -32.17
CA GLU A 618 34.22 16.24 -32.66
C GLU A 618 35.74 16.19 -32.40
N PHE A 619 36.16 15.51 -31.30
CA PHE A 619 37.56 15.44 -30.87
C PHE A 619 38.29 14.15 -31.26
N ASN A 620 37.62 13.02 -31.46
CA ASN A 620 38.27 11.76 -31.90
C ASN A 620 38.99 11.88 -33.25
N GLU A 621 38.67 12.90 -34.05
CA GLU A 621 39.39 13.28 -35.26
C GLU A 621 40.55 14.23 -35.04
N SER A 622 40.75 14.78 -33.79
CA SER A 622 41.83 15.75 -33.52
C SER A 622 43.15 15.08 -33.15
N GLU A 623 44.25 15.55 -33.74
CA GLU A 623 45.63 15.14 -33.42
C GLU A 623 45.99 15.47 -31.93
N GLU A 624 45.32 16.44 -31.36
CA GLU A 624 45.51 16.83 -29.96
C GLU A 624 45.06 15.75 -28.95
N LEU A 625 43.91 15.09 -29.19
CA LEU A 625 43.40 14.01 -28.33
C LEU A 625 44.28 12.76 -28.42
N LYS A 626 44.75 12.42 -29.63
CA LYS A 626 45.67 11.31 -29.84
C LYS A 626 46.99 11.55 -29.09
N SER A 627 47.51 12.77 -29.19
CA SER A 627 48.72 13.19 -28.45
C SER A 627 48.51 13.07 -26.93
N LEU A 628 47.39 13.46 -26.44
CA LEU A 628 47.05 13.47 -25.03
C LEU A 628 46.90 12.06 -24.46
N LYS A 629 46.15 11.18 -25.13
CA LYS A 629 46.04 9.75 -24.76
C LYS A 629 47.43 9.11 -24.68
N LYS A 630 48.30 9.44 -25.66
CA LYS A 630 49.68 8.96 -25.69
C LYS A 630 50.53 9.48 -24.51
N GLN A 631 50.34 10.75 -24.11
CA GLN A 631 51.01 11.31 -22.93
C GLN A 631 50.57 10.60 -21.64
N TYR A 632 49.27 10.40 -21.41
CA TYR A 632 48.79 9.68 -20.23
C TYR A 632 49.33 8.25 -20.16
N LYS A 633 49.26 7.50 -21.27
CA LYS A 633 49.83 6.15 -21.34
C LYS A 633 51.30 6.12 -21.01
N SER A 634 52.07 7.07 -21.55
CA SER A 634 53.51 7.18 -21.28
C SER A 634 53.81 7.50 -19.79
N ILE A 635 53.01 8.36 -19.14
CA ILE A 635 53.15 8.65 -17.71
C ILE A 635 52.88 7.40 -16.87
N VAL A 636 51.79 6.65 -17.21
CA VAL A 636 51.44 5.39 -16.52
C VAL A 636 52.55 4.35 -16.67
N GLU A 637 53.07 4.16 -17.90
CA GLU A 637 54.18 3.25 -18.19
C GLU A 637 55.41 3.58 -17.39
N ASN A 638 55.82 4.85 -17.37
CA ASN A 638 56.98 5.33 -16.61
C ASN A 638 56.81 5.11 -15.09
N SER A 639 55.56 5.30 -14.58
CA SER A 639 55.27 5.07 -13.18
C SER A 639 55.32 3.57 -12.84
N ILE A 640 54.86 2.70 -13.74
CA ILE A 640 54.97 1.22 -13.59
C ILE A 640 56.43 0.80 -13.59
N GLN A 641 57.25 1.26 -14.57
CA GLN A 641 58.65 0.94 -14.66
C GLN A 641 59.44 1.42 -13.44
N SER A 642 59.02 2.54 -12.85
CA SER A 642 59.61 3.09 -11.62
C SER A 642 59.05 2.45 -10.34
N SER A 643 58.22 1.43 -10.44
CA SER A 643 57.54 0.76 -9.32
C SER A 643 56.67 1.68 -8.44
N LYS A 644 56.21 2.82 -8.98
CA LYS A 644 55.32 3.78 -8.32
C LYS A 644 53.84 3.44 -8.55
N PHE A 645 53.43 2.26 -8.12
CA PHE A 645 52.11 1.69 -8.46
C PHE A 645 50.90 2.53 -7.99
N GLN A 646 51.01 3.26 -6.87
CA GLN A 646 49.92 4.12 -6.41
C GLN A 646 49.70 5.31 -7.34
N GLU A 647 50.80 5.89 -7.84
CA GLU A 647 50.78 7.00 -8.81
C GLU A 647 50.21 6.53 -10.14
N ALA A 648 50.67 5.36 -10.62
CA ALA A 648 50.10 4.72 -11.84
C ALA A 648 48.60 4.46 -11.73
N ILE A 649 48.13 3.91 -10.60
CA ILE A 649 46.68 3.64 -10.38
C ILE A 649 45.87 4.93 -10.32
N SER A 650 46.41 6.01 -9.72
CA SER A 650 45.71 7.29 -9.71
C SER A 650 45.55 7.84 -11.14
N MET A 651 46.62 7.79 -11.93
CA MET A 651 46.63 8.24 -13.32
C MET A 651 45.70 7.38 -14.20
N ILE A 652 45.66 6.07 -13.98
CA ILE A 652 44.75 5.16 -14.69
C ILE A 652 43.27 5.50 -14.34
N LYS A 653 42.96 5.76 -13.08
CA LYS A 653 41.62 6.17 -12.69
C LYS A 653 41.18 7.48 -13.36
N GLU A 654 42.07 8.46 -13.41
CA GLU A 654 41.82 9.71 -14.14
C GLU A 654 41.59 9.46 -15.63
N TYR A 655 42.43 8.61 -16.24
CA TYR A 655 42.24 8.21 -17.64
C TYR A 655 40.91 7.53 -17.91
N GLU A 656 40.50 6.56 -17.05
CA GLU A 656 39.25 5.82 -17.19
C GLU A 656 38.00 6.69 -16.96
N ILE A 657 38.10 7.75 -16.19
CA ILE A 657 37.04 8.75 -16.04
C ILE A 657 36.87 9.56 -17.35
N MET A 658 37.99 9.89 -18.00
CA MET A 658 37.98 10.77 -19.17
C MET A 658 37.76 10.06 -20.50
N PHE A 659 38.20 8.80 -20.64
CA PHE A 659 38.22 8.07 -21.88
C PHE A 659 37.47 6.71 -21.73
N ASN A 660 37.00 6.17 -22.88
CA ASN A 660 36.41 4.84 -22.89
C ASN A 660 37.44 3.75 -22.55
N LYS A 661 36.96 2.54 -22.24
CA LYS A 661 37.83 1.38 -22.00
C LYS A 661 38.87 1.25 -23.11
N ASP A 662 40.12 1.19 -22.71
CA ASP A 662 41.30 1.15 -23.60
C ASP A 662 42.09 -0.14 -23.30
N ASN A 663 42.47 -0.87 -24.37
CA ASN A 663 43.15 -2.15 -24.22
C ASN A 663 44.55 -1.99 -23.59
N ASP A 664 45.31 -0.92 -23.91
CA ASP A 664 46.62 -0.70 -23.32
C ASP A 664 46.53 -0.41 -21.82
N ILE A 665 45.52 0.38 -21.42
CA ILE A 665 45.27 0.67 -19.99
C ILE A 665 44.91 -0.59 -19.22
N LEU A 666 44.07 -1.46 -19.79
CA LEU A 666 43.74 -2.76 -19.17
C LEU A 666 44.99 -3.64 -19.04
N ASN A 667 45.84 -3.66 -20.06
CA ASN A 667 47.12 -4.35 -20.03
C ASN A 667 48.04 -3.79 -18.91
N MET A 668 48.14 -2.47 -18.78
CA MET A 668 48.93 -1.82 -17.73
C MET A 668 48.37 -2.14 -16.31
N LYS A 669 47.05 -2.18 -16.14
CA LYS A 669 46.43 -2.64 -14.89
C LYS A 669 46.78 -4.10 -14.58
N GLY A 670 46.73 -4.96 -15.60
CA GLY A 670 47.16 -6.36 -15.48
C GLY A 670 48.62 -6.49 -15.04
N ILE A 671 49.52 -5.69 -15.59
CA ILE A 671 50.95 -5.65 -15.18
C ILE A 671 51.08 -5.23 -13.71
N ILE A 672 50.35 -4.21 -13.28
CA ILE A 672 50.39 -3.75 -11.89
C ILE A 672 49.84 -4.86 -10.95
N ALA A 673 48.73 -5.53 -11.31
CA ALA A 673 48.14 -6.63 -10.54
C ALA A 673 49.15 -7.79 -10.43
N MET A 674 49.79 -8.17 -11.54
CA MET A 674 50.78 -9.23 -11.58
C MET A 674 52.00 -8.91 -10.66
N GLN A 675 52.51 -7.69 -10.74
CA GLN A 675 53.68 -7.26 -9.92
C GLN A 675 53.33 -7.16 -8.43
N ARG A 676 52.06 -7.05 -8.09
CA ARG A 676 51.54 -7.09 -6.71
C ARG A 676 51.23 -8.49 -6.20
N GLY A 677 51.35 -9.49 -7.05
CA GLY A 677 51.06 -10.88 -6.72
C GLY A 677 49.58 -11.27 -6.85
N ASN A 678 48.72 -10.40 -7.41
CA ASN A 678 47.29 -10.65 -7.61
C ASN A 678 47.11 -11.36 -8.98
N ILE A 679 47.41 -12.64 -9.03
CA ILE A 679 47.47 -13.43 -10.27
C ILE A 679 46.11 -13.54 -10.96
N GLU A 680 45.03 -13.83 -10.22
CA GLU A 680 43.67 -13.96 -10.74
C GLU A 680 43.16 -12.65 -11.38
N GLU A 681 43.43 -11.52 -10.70
CA GLU A 681 43.06 -10.20 -11.20
C GLU A 681 43.85 -9.84 -12.46
N ALA A 682 45.16 -10.14 -12.48
CA ALA A 682 46.00 -9.93 -13.65
C ALA A 682 45.51 -10.70 -14.89
N GLU A 683 45.19 -11.99 -14.71
CA GLU A 683 44.68 -12.85 -15.78
C GLU A 683 43.36 -12.33 -16.33
N LEU A 684 42.44 -11.88 -15.46
CA LEU A 684 41.15 -11.31 -15.86
C LEU A 684 41.35 -10.04 -16.70
N LEU A 685 42.18 -9.11 -16.24
CA LEU A 685 42.47 -7.84 -16.91
C LEU A 685 43.14 -8.04 -18.26
N PHE A 686 44.10 -8.96 -18.37
CA PHE A 686 44.71 -9.30 -19.67
C PHE A 686 43.71 -9.95 -20.64
N LYS A 687 42.80 -10.81 -20.16
CA LYS A 687 41.72 -11.36 -20.98
C LYS A 687 40.76 -10.28 -21.47
N GLU A 688 40.35 -9.36 -20.59
CA GLU A 688 39.53 -8.22 -20.98
C GLU A 688 40.21 -7.36 -22.04
N SER A 689 41.50 -7.07 -21.89
CA SER A 689 42.31 -6.31 -22.87
C SER A 689 42.29 -7.00 -24.25
N THR A 690 42.51 -8.32 -24.30
CA THR A 690 42.53 -9.06 -25.57
C THR A 690 41.17 -9.21 -26.23
N ILE A 691 40.06 -9.10 -25.47
CA ILE A 691 38.70 -9.11 -26.01
C ILE A 691 38.39 -7.78 -26.73
N LEU A 692 38.88 -6.65 -26.20
CA LEU A 692 38.70 -5.34 -26.81
C LEU A 692 39.44 -5.23 -28.13
N GLU A 693 40.71 -5.60 -28.16
CA GLU A 693 41.59 -5.58 -29.35
C GLU A 693 42.75 -6.56 -29.16
N ILE A 694 43.18 -7.21 -30.25
CA ILE A 694 44.33 -8.10 -30.22
C ILE A 694 45.61 -7.24 -30.05
N ASN A 695 46.21 -7.35 -28.87
CA ASN A 695 47.47 -6.68 -28.55
C ASN A 695 48.53 -7.72 -28.20
N TYR A 696 49.61 -7.80 -28.98
CA TYR A 696 50.64 -8.81 -28.75
C TYR A 696 51.45 -8.58 -27.51
N ASN A 697 51.57 -7.34 -27.00
CA ASN A 697 52.15 -7.07 -25.68
C ASN A 697 51.32 -7.70 -24.57
N THR A 698 49.97 -7.64 -24.69
CA THR A 698 49.08 -8.28 -23.72
C THR A 698 49.17 -9.81 -23.79
N ILE A 699 49.26 -10.39 -25.01
CA ILE A 699 49.48 -11.84 -25.18
C ILE A 699 50.82 -12.26 -24.60
N PHE A 700 51.86 -11.45 -24.74
CA PHE A 700 53.15 -11.69 -24.12
C PHE A 700 53.09 -11.65 -22.59
N ASN A 701 52.36 -10.69 -22.03
CA ASN A 701 52.15 -10.60 -20.59
C ASN A 701 51.35 -11.77 -20.02
N ILE A 702 50.38 -12.30 -20.78
CA ILE A 702 49.67 -13.54 -20.43
C ILE A 702 50.66 -14.73 -20.39
N ALA A 703 51.50 -14.85 -21.44
CA ALA A 703 52.48 -15.89 -21.47
C ALA A 703 53.49 -15.82 -20.30
N TYR A 704 53.95 -14.62 -19.99
CA TYR A 704 54.83 -14.36 -18.85
C TYR A 704 54.16 -14.63 -17.50
N LEU A 705 52.89 -14.30 -17.35
CA LEU A 705 52.09 -14.63 -16.17
C LEU A 705 52.03 -16.19 -15.99
N LYS A 706 51.70 -16.91 -17.04
CA LYS A 706 51.66 -18.38 -17.03
C LYS A 706 53.01 -19.02 -16.67
N GLU A 707 54.07 -18.48 -17.22
CA GLU A 707 55.43 -18.85 -16.87
C GLU A 707 55.70 -18.64 -15.36
N SER A 708 55.35 -17.50 -14.82
CA SER A 708 55.57 -17.11 -13.42
C SER A 708 54.88 -18.01 -12.38
N ILE A 709 53.75 -18.62 -12.77
CA ILE A 709 52.99 -19.56 -11.93
C ILE A 709 53.32 -21.04 -12.19
N GLY A 710 54.27 -21.33 -13.10
CA GLY A 710 54.73 -22.70 -13.39
C GLY A 710 53.92 -23.43 -14.45
N GLU A 711 52.97 -22.78 -15.11
CA GLU A 711 52.17 -23.38 -16.22
C GLU A 711 52.94 -23.28 -17.55
N ILE A 712 54.08 -24.00 -17.60
CA ILE A 712 55.07 -23.84 -18.64
C ILE A 712 54.54 -24.21 -20.04
N ASP A 713 53.73 -25.27 -20.17
CA ASP A 713 53.17 -25.68 -21.46
C ASP A 713 52.22 -24.59 -22.03
N GLU A 714 51.40 -23.96 -21.18
CA GLU A 714 50.52 -22.84 -21.60
C GLU A 714 51.35 -21.62 -21.99
N ALA A 715 52.38 -21.28 -21.22
CA ALA A 715 53.27 -20.19 -21.53
C ALA A 715 53.93 -20.37 -22.90
N ILE A 716 54.47 -21.54 -23.17
CA ILE A 716 55.10 -21.91 -24.47
C ILE A 716 54.04 -21.80 -25.61
N SER A 717 52.81 -22.21 -25.34
CA SER A 717 51.72 -22.12 -26.33
C SER A 717 51.46 -20.65 -26.75
N PHE A 718 51.34 -19.73 -25.78
CA PHE A 718 51.16 -18.30 -26.03
C PHE A 718 52.38 -17.66 -26.74
N TYR A 719 53.61 -17.98 -26.33
CA TYR A 719 54.80 -17.49 -27.00
C TYR A 719 54.91 -18.03 -28.44
N LYS A 720 54.56 -19.28 -28.72
CA LYS A 720 54.47 -19.79 -30.08
C LYS A 720 53.44 -19.08 -30.91
N LYS A 721 52.28 -18.72 -30.32
CA LYS A 721 51.26 -17.97 -30.99
C LYS A 721 51.80 -16.58 -31.43
N ILE A 722 52.53 -15.88 -30.58
CA ILE A 722 53.20 -14.61 -30.92
C ILE A 722 54.14 -14.78 -32.10
N ILE A 723 55.01 -15.83 -32.06
CA ILE A 723 55.99 -16.08 -33.10
C ILE A 723 55.34 -16.32 -34.46
N LEU A 724 54.16 -16.95 -34.49
CA LEU A 724 53.42 -17.29 -35.70
C LEU A 724 52.61 -16.13 -36.26
N THR A 725 52.16 -15.19 -35.47
CA THR A 725 51.13 -14.22 -35.88
C THR A 725 51.51 -12.75 -35.68
N CYS A 726 52.64 -12.45 -34.94
CA CYS A 726 53.07 -11.08 -34.68
C CYS A 726 54.07 -10.62 -35.76
N GLU A 727 53.88 -9.41 -36.27
CA GLU A 727 54.77 -8.79 -37.26
C GLU A 727 55.88 -7.97 -36.58
N ASP A 728 55.80 -7.71 -35.26
CA ASP A 728 56.84 -6.98 -34.53
C ASP A 728 58.02 -7.90 -34.21
N GLU A 729 59.14 -7.66 -34.91
CA GLU A 729 60.36 -8.46 -34.78
C GLU A 729 60.92 -8.46 -33.32
N GLY A 730 60.74 -7.36 -32.57
CA GLY A 730 61.16 -7.24 -31.19
C GLY A 730 60.44 -8.19 -30.25
N ILE A 731 59.10 -8.18 -30.30
CA ILE A 731 58.25 -9.06 -29.47
C ILE A 731 58.45 -10.52 -29.88
N VAL A 732 58.60 -10.81 -31.17
CA VAL A 732 58.89 -12.16 -31.69
C VAL A 732 60.24 -12.67 -31.14
N PHE A 733 61.29 -11.83 -31.20
CA PHE A 733 62.61 -12.17 -30.66
C PHE A 733 62.57 -12.49 -29.17
N GLU A 734 61.89 -11.66 -28.36
CA GLU A 734 61.73 -11.90 -26.91
C GLU A 734 60.98 -13.20 -26.63
N ALA A 735 59.88 -13.48 -27.38
CA ALA A 735 59.14 -14.74 -27.24
C ALA A 735 60.01 -15.98 -27.58
N GLN A 736 60.89 -15.87 -28.57
CA GLN A 736 61.80 -16.94 -28.94
C GLN A 736 62.84 -17.20 -27.83
N GLU A 737 63.42 -16.15 -27.27
CA GLU A 737 64.36 -16.26 -26.14
C GLU A 737 63.72 -16.85 -24.90
N ARG A 738 62.46 -16.48 -24.57
CA ARG A 738 61.73 -17.09 -23.44
C ARG A 738 61.53 -18.59 -23.66
N ILE A 739 61.13 -19.04 -24.85
CA ILE A 739 60.98 -20.47 -25.15
C ILE A 739 62.30 -21.22 -25.04
N LYS A 740 63.43 -20.65 -25.43
CA LYS A 740 64.77 -21.26 -25.25
C LYS A 740 65.12 -21.45 -23.78
N ILE A 741 64.72 -20.50 -22.92
CA ILE A 741 64.96 -20.60 -21.49
C ILE A 741 64.08 -21.67 -20.86
N LEU A 742 62.79 -21.78 -21.24
CA LEU A 742 61.83 -22.68 -20.67
C LEU A 742 62.02 -24.15 -21.13
N ASN A 743 62.74 -24.39 -22.23
CA ASN A 743 63.08 -25.70 -22.73
C ASN A 743 64.44 -26.24 -22.18
N ARG A 744 65.14 -25.45 -21.34
CA ARG A 744 66.34 -25.84 -20.60
C ARG A 744 65.98 -26.33 -19.20
#